data_bb67043ad291a3ca3555f18645a7c732
#
_entry.id   bb67043ad291a3ca3555f18645a7c732
#
_cell.length_a   1.000
_cell.length_b   1.000
_cell.length_c   1.000
_cell.angle_alpha   90.00
_cell.angle_beta   90.00
_cell.angle_gamma   90.00
#
_symmetry.space_group_name_H-M   'P 1'
#
loop_
_entity.id
_entity.type
_entity.pdbx_description
1 polymer ?
#
loop_
_entity_poly.entity_id
_entity_poly.type
_entity_poly.pdbx_seq_one_letter_code
_entity_poly.pdbx_strand_id
1 'polypeptide(L)'
;MKKLLPDLIAILAFVLLSFAYFFPADIENRILFQHDTAAGAGAGQEVKEYYEQTGERSRWTNSLFGGMPMYQIAPSYDSTKSLQWVQKAYQLFLPDYVCLTFMLMLGFYILLRVFGIPVWLAGLGGIMWAFSSYFFILISAGHIWKFITLAYVPPTIAGIVLAYRGKLLWGGILTALFVALQITSNHVQMSYYFFFVILFFVGAYFEKAWRTKTLPQFFKASAVLIVAALVGIAANVSNLYHTYAYSKETMRGKSELVQTGDAAKQTSSGLDRDYITQWSYGIDETLTLLVPNFKGGASAALSQSETAMSKANPMYSSLYGSLTQYFGTQPMTSGPVYVGAFVLFLFVLGCFIVKGPLKWALIGATFFSIVLSWGKNFMPLTDFFIDYVPLYNKFRAVSSILVIAEFTIPLLAIFALKRLLEEPEILKQEKKPLGISLLLTAGVALLLAVAPGSIGSGYVPAQEAQMLQNAVNQQMIPANELSGILANLGEMRAELVSSDALRSFIIIGIGCSLLWLYASGKLRSSLTIAGITILCLADMWGVNKRYLNDAQFVPHSIRTETFTKTNTDELILQDTSLDYRVLNFATSTFDDNNTSYWHKSVGGYHPAKLRRYQEMIEHHISPEMQAAYKAIATAGGEMDSVDANKFRILNMLNTKYFIFPAGQQRQTVPILNPHTYGNAWFVNKVQYVNNANEEIDALDSIIPTETAVVDARFKDVLKGATESYKDSLSSICLTSYAPNRLTYETNNAQDGIAVFSEIYYPDGWHVTIDGQPAELARADYILRTMYVPAGQHTIEMRFDPTSLHVTEGIAYGALALLVIGIIVAVLITKRKYVKA
;
A
#
# COMPACT_ATOMS: atom_id res chain seq x y z
N MET A 1 36.48 0.44 -21.83
CA MET A 1 35.32 1.08 -22.44
C MET A 1 34.61 0.22 -23.48
N LYS A 2 35.28 -0.36 -24.51
CA LYS A 2 34.58 -1.17 -25.56
C LYS A 2 33.73 -2.34 -25.04
N LYS A 3 34.09 -2.96 -23.91
CA LYS A 3 33.34 -4.08 -23.32
C LYS A 3 32.07 -3.66 -22.57
N LEU A 4 32.01 -2.41 -22.10
CA LEU A 4 30.84 -1.86 -21.39
C LEU A 4 29.84 -1.12 -22.31
N LEU A 5 30.25 -0.83 -23.55
CA LEU A 5 29.40 -0.07 -24.49
C LEU A 5 28.04 -0.74 -24.73
N PRO A 6 27.92 -2.06 -24.93
CA PRO A 6 26.61 -2.69 -25.10
C PRO A 6 25.69 -2.54 -23.88
N ASP A 7 26.23 -2.64 -22.65
CA ASP A 7 25.46 -2.44 -21.42
C ASP A 7 24.97 -0.99 -21.31
N LEU A 8 25.83 -0.01 -21.66
CA LEU A 8 25.44 1.42 -21.68
C LEU A 8 24.33 1.71 -22.71
N ILE A 9 24.40 1.07 -23.89
CA ILE A 9 23.35 1.21 -24.91
C ILE A 9 22.02 0.62 -24.41
N ALA A 10 22.06 -0.53 -23.73
CA ALA A 10 20.86 -1.13 -23.15
C ALA A 10 20.24 -0.22 -22.07
N ILE A 11 21.07 0.37 -21.21
CA ILE A 11 20.59 1.33 -20.18
C ILE A 11 19.99 2.59 -20.85
N LEU A 12 20.65 3.12 -21.88
CA LEU A 12 20.09 4.25 -22.63
C LEU A 12 18.75 3.91 -23.29
N ALA A 13 18.62 2.69 -23.85
CA ALA A 13 17.36 2.23 -24.41
C ALA A 13 16.25 2.16 -23.33
N PHE A 14 16.56 1.77 -22.10
CA PHE A 14 15.59 1.79 -21.00
C PHE A 14 15.14 3.22 -20.66
N VAL A 15 16.05 4.17 -20.62
CA VAL A 15 15.71 5.59 -20.42
C VAL A 15 14.76 6.05 -21.51
N LEU A 16 15.12 5.81 -22.79
CA LEU A 16 14.30 6.22 -23.93
C LEU A 16 12.91 5.57 -23.95
N LEU A 17 12.81 4.26 -23.60
CA LEU A 17 11.53 3.57 -23.51
C LEU A 17 10.66 4.12 -22.37
N SER A 18 11.28 4.47 -21.25
CA SER A 18 10.56 5.06 -20.12
C SER A 18 9.98 6.43 -20.47
N PHE A 19 10.75 7.30 -21.13
CA PHE A 19 10.22 8.57 -21.64
C PHE A 19 9.12 8.34 -22.69
N ALA A 20 9.35 7.46 -23.66
CA ALA A 20 8.39 7.18 -24.72
C ALA A 20 7.02 6.72 -24.20
N TYR A 21 7.00 5.96 -23.10
CA TYR A 21 5.74 5.50 -22.51
C TYR A 21 4.92 6.65 -21.91
N PHE A 22 5.56 7.60 -21.23
CA PHE A 22 4.90 8.72 -20.56
C PHE A 22 4.79 9.98 -21.41
N PHE A 23 5.29 9.95 -22.66
CA PHE A 23 5.10 11.06 -23.61
C PHE A 23 3.61 11.18 -24.00
N PRO A 24 3.02 12.40 -24.07
CA PRO A 24 3.64 13.72 -23.86
C PRO A 24 3.57 14.22 -22.39
N ALA A 25 2.94 13.49 -21.46
CA ALA A 25 2.64 13.96 -20.11
C ALA A 25 3.88 14.41 -19.32
N ASP A 26 5.02 13.70 -19.49
CA ASP A 26 6.29 14.01 -18.83
C ASP A 26 6.89 15.34 -19.32
N ILE A 27 6.80 15.66 -20.62
CA ILE A 27 7.29 16.92 -21.20
C ILE A 27 6.37 18.09 -20.87
N GLU A 28 5.06 17.84 -20.85
CA GLU A 28 4.04 18.83 -20.51
C GLU A 28 3.93 19.08 -19.01
N ASN A 29 4.77 18.46 -18.18
CA ASN A 29 4.74 18.54 -16.71
C ASN A 29 3.35 18.25 -16.14
N ARG A 30 2.64 17.27 -16.71
CA ARG A 30 1.37 16.77 -16.18
C ARG A 30 1.62 15.69 -15.13
N ILE A 31 0.74 15.61 -14.17
CA ILE A 31 0.84 14.68 -13.03
C ILE A 31 -0.35 13.71 -13.01
N LEU A 32 -0.14 12.55 -12.39
CA LEU A 32 -1.25 11.72 -11.95
C LEU A 32 -1.79 12.28 -10.64
N PHE A 33 -3.07 12.56 -10.63
CA PHE A 33 -3.76 13.00 -9.43
C PHE A 33 -4.59 11.83 -8.90
N GLN A 34 -4.04 11.16 -7.89
CA GLN A 34 -4.66 9.98 -7.29
C GLN A 34 -5.19 10.31 -5.90
N HIS A 35 -6.27 9.63 -5.51
CA HIS A 35 -6.90 9.80 -4.19
C HIS A 35 -5.90 9.62 -3.04
N ASP A 36 -5.08 8.56 -3.06
CA ASP A 36 -4.10 8.29 -2.01
C ASP A 36 -3.00 9.36 -1.92
N THR A 37 -2.62 9.95 -3.05
CA THR A 37 -1.63 11.05 -3.09
C THR A 37 -2.22 12.32 -2.47
N ALA A 38 -3.46 12.64 -2.79
CA ALA A 38 -4.17 13.77 -2.19
C ALA A 38 -4.40 13.57 -0.69
N ALA A 39 -4.86 12.36 -0.31
CA ALA A 39 -5.06 12.00 1.09
C ALA A 39 -3.76 12.10 1.91
N GLY A 40 -2.65 11.63 1.34
CA GLY A 40 -1.32 11.77 1.97
C GLY A 40 -0.87 13.21 2.14
N ALA A 41 -1.15 14.08 1.16
CA ALA A 41 -0.85 15.51 1.26
C ALA A 41 -1.67 16.18 2.37
N GLY A 42 -2.99 15.90 2.45
CA GLY A 42 -3.86 16.41 3.50
C GLY A 42 -3.41 15.98 4.89
N ALA A 43 -3.08 14.69 5.07
CA ALA A 43 -2.63 14.15 6.35
C ALA A 43 -1.27 14.71 6.83
N GLY A 44 -0.40 15.10 5.90
CA GLY A 44 0.96 15.55 6.20
C GLY A 44 1.16 17.05 6.30
N GLN A 45 0.14 17.85 5.98
CA GLN A 45 0.29 19.30 5.81
C GLN A 45 0.69 20.02 7.10
N GLU A 46 0.06 19.73 8.23
CA GLU A 46 0.37 20.35 9.53
C GLU A 46 1.86 20.20 9.89
N VAL A 47 2.38 18.98 9.77
CA VAL A 47 3.78 18.67 10.11
C VAL A 47 4.75 19.27 9.09
N LYS A 48 4.35 19.36 7.84
CA LYS A 48 5.13 20.00 6.78
C LYS A 48 5.26 21.51 7.05
N GLU A 49 4.16 22.20 7.35
CA GLU A 49 4.15 23.63 7.70
C GLU A 49 4.99 23.91 8.95
N TYR A 50 4.83 23.07 9.98
CA TYR A 50 5.64 23.18 11.19
C TYR A 50 7.13 23.04 10.90
N TYR A 51 7.52 22.08 10.06
CA TYR A 51 8.91 21.91 9.63
C TYR A 51 9.42 23.08 8.80
N GLU A 52 8.62 23.62 7.90
CA GLU A 52 9.00 24.78 7.07
C GLU A 52 9.21 26.06 7.93
N GLN A 53 8.43 26.21 9.01
CA GLN A 53 8.52 27.36 9.91
C GLN A 53 9.66 27.25 10.94
N THR A 54 9.89 26.03 11.47
CA THR A 54 10.78 25.84 12.63
C THR A 54 12.05 25.08 12.32
N GLY A 55 12.10 24.32 11.23
CA GLY A 55 13.14 23.34 10.93
C GLY A 55 13.07 22.08 11.80
N GLU A 56 12.13 21.98 12.75
CA GLU A 56 11.94 20.83 13.62
C GLU A 56 10.92 19.85 13.02
N ARG A 57 11.18 18.54 13.12
CA ARG A 57 10.26 17.50 12.64
C ARG A 57 9.37 16.99 13.74
N SER A 58 8.09 17.27 13.65
CA SER A 58 7.13 16.57 14.48
C SER A 58 6.98 15.10 14.09
N ARG A 59 6.85 14.23 15.09
CA ARG A 59 6.49 12.80 14.95
C ARG A 59 5.03 12.55 15.34
N TRP A 60 4.30 13.59 15.61
CA TRP A 60 2.87 13.62 15.94
C TRP A 60 2.16 14.60 15.06
N THR A 61 0.93 14.32 14.66
CA THR A 61 0.02 15.25 14.00
C THR A 61 -1.32 15.26 14.69
N ASN A 62 -1.99 16.39 14.72
CA ASN A 62 -3.36 16.57 15.18
C ASN A 62 -4.34 16.82 14.02
N SER A 63 -3.86 16.79 12.77
CA SER A 63 -4.67 17.10 11.58
C SER A 63 -5.77 16.08 11.29
N LEU A 64 -5.67 14.85 11.80
CA LEU A 64 -6.67 13.81 11.59
C LEU A 64 -6.90 12.96 12.84
N PHE A 65 -8.13 12.46 13.00
CA PHE A 65 -8.56 11.61 14.13
C PHE A 65 -8.24 12.18 15.50
N GLY A 66 -8.23 13.50 15.62
CA GLY A 66 -7.90 14.20 16.85
C GLY A 66 -6.45 14.07 17.33
N GLY A 67 -5.62 13.31 16.62
CA GLY A 67 -4.18 13.16 16.89
C GLY A 67 -3.67 11.73 16.74
N MET A 68 -2.52 11.56 16.08
CA MET A 68 -1.85 10.28 15.91
C MET A 68 -0.36 10.40 15.58
N PRO A 69 0.44 9.35 15.86
CA PRO A 69 1.85 9.33 15.44
C PRO A 69 2.03 9.33 13.93
N MET A 70 3.07 10.02 13.45
CA MET A 70 3.45 10.16 12.04
C MET A 70 4.19 8.93 11.46
N TYR A 71 4.30 7.82 12.18
CA TYR A 71 5.13 6.68 11.79
C TYR A 71 4.71 6.02 10.47
N GLN A 72 3.45 6.21 10.05
CA GLN A 72 2.92 5.71 8.78
C GLN A 72 2.40 6.83 7.85
N ILE A 73 2.51 8.10 8.27
CA ILE A 73 2.19 9.27 7.46
C ILE A 73 3.50 9.93 7.04
N ALA A 74 3.93 9.76 5.79
CA ALA A 74 5.19 10.28 5.25
C ALA A 74 6.40 10.06 6.18
N PRO A 75 6.70 8.80 6.62
CA PRO A 75 7.74 8.53 7.58
C PRO A 75 9.09 9.03 7.09
N SER A 76 9.80 9.76 7.91
CA SER A 76 11.09 10.36 7.58
C SER A 76 12.04 10.25 8.77
N TYR A 77 13.20 9.61 8.55
CA TYR A 77 14.26 9.41 9.54
C TYR A 77 15.57 10.02 9.02
N ASP A 78 16.34 10.66 9.89
CA ASP A 78 17.56 11.35 9.45
C ASP A 78 18.61 10.38 8.92
N SER A 79 18.73 9.19 9.51
CA SER A 79 19.62 8.13 9.05
C SER A 79 19.31 7.71 7.60
N THR A 80 18.05 7.75 7.16
CA THR A 80 17.66 7.28 5.82
C THR A 80 17.84 8.33 4.71
N LYS A 81 18.18 9.59 5.03
CA LYS A 81 18.43 10.65 4.04
C LYS A 81 19.52 10.29 3.03
N SER A 82 20.59 9.62 3.49
CA SER A 82 21.68 9.17 2.61
C SER A 82 21.19 8.11 1.62
N LEU A 83 20.29 7.22 2.04
CA LEU A 83 19.69 6.22 1.16
C LEU A 83 18.79 6.85 0.08
N GLN A 84 18.13 7.97 0.39
CA GLN A 84 17.35 8.72 -0.60
C GLN A 84 18.23 9.27 -1.73
N TRP A 85 19.46 9.71 -1.42
CA TRP A 85 20.43 10.11 -2.45
C TRP A 85 20.90 8.93 -3.30
N VAL A 86 21.14 7.77 -2.68
CA VAL A 86 21.48 6.54 -3.40
C VAL A 86 20.32 6.11 -4.30
N GLN A 87 19.09 6.22 -3.81
CA GLN A 87 17.88 5.98 -4.61
C GLN A 87 17.82 6.90 -5.83
N LYS A 88 17.97 8.22 -5.66
CA LYS A 88 17.98 9.18 -6.77
C LYS A 88 19.10 8.89 -7.77
N ALA A 89 20.29 8.51 -7.30
CA ALA A 89 21.39 8.11 -8.17
C ALA A 89 21.06 6.84 -8.96
N TYR A 90 20.42 5.85 -8.33
CA TYR A 90 19.96 4.63 -9.01
C TYR A 90 18.86 4.93 -10.04
N GLN A 91 18.03 5.93 -9.79
CA GLN A 91 17.03 6.46 -10.70
C GLN A 91 17.60 7.35 -11.80
N LEU A 92 18.91 7.61 -11.85
CA LEU A 92 19.58 8.55 -12.74
C LEU A 92 18.99 9.98 -12.66
N PHE A 93 18.37 10.37 -11.55
CA PHE A 93 17.67 11.65 -11.37
C PHE A 93 16.58 11.92 -12.44
N LEU A 94 16.03 10.86 -13.03
CA LEU A 94 14.94 10.95 -13.99
C LEU A 94 13.66 11.49 -13.33
N PRO A 95 12.76 12.14 -14.12
CA PRO A 95 11.47 12.61 -13.61
C PRO A 95 10.62 11.51 -12.99
N ASP A 96 9.65 11.93 -12.16
CA ASP A 96 8.63 11.04 -11.61
C ASP A 96 7.96 10.22 -12.72
N TYR A 97 7.52 9.01 -12.42
CA TYR A 97 6.99 7.99 -13.33
C TYR A 97 8.02 7.41 -14.31
N VAL A 98 8.78 8.25 -15.04
CA VAL A 98 9.86 7.81 -15.94
C VAL A 98 10.90 7.00 -15.17
N CYS A 99 11.34 7.51 -13.99
CA CYS A 99 12.30 6.81 -13.13
C CYS A 99 11.78 5.44 -12.66
N LEU A 100 10.46 5.29 -12.47
CA LEU A 100 9.88 4.05 -11.96
C LEU A 100 10.05 2.90 -12.94
N THR A 101 9.60 3.08 -14.18
CA THR A 101 9.74 2.07 -15.24
C THR A 101 11.19 1.75 -15.54
N PHE A 102 12.05 2.78 -15.54
CA PHE A 102 13.48 2.64 -15.69
C PHE A 102 14.09 1.73 -14.60
N MET A 103 13.75 1.96 -13.32
CA MET A 103 14.26 1.14 -12.19
C MET A 103 13.91 -0.33 -12.32
N LEU A 104 12.69 -0.66 -12.75
CA LEU A 104 12.27 -2.05 -12.97
C LEU A 104 13.11 -2.73 -14.03
N MET A 105 13.28 -2.07 -15.20
CA MET A 105 14.09 -2.60 -16.29
C MET A 105 15.53 -2.79 -15.85
N LEU A 106 16.14 -1.79 -15.20
CA LEU A 106 17.51 -1.83 -14.73
C LEU A 106 17.72 -2.92 -13.68
N GLY A 107 16.82 -3.04 -12.70
CA GLY A 107 16.93 -4.03 -11.64
C GLY A 107 16.92 -5.46 -12.17
N PHE A 108 15.99 -5.78 -13.05
CA PHE A 108 15.90 -7.11 -13.64
C PHE A 108 17.04 -7.39 -14.63
N TYR A 109 17.46 -6.38 -15.37
CA TYR A 109 18.66 -6.44 -16.21
C TYR A 109 19.91 -6.81 -15.39
N ILE A 110 20.14 -6.15 -14.25
CA ILE A 110 21.25 -6.46 -13.33
C ILE A 110 21.20 -7.93 -12.90
N LEU A 111 20.03 -8.42 -12.50
CA LEU A 111 19.83 -9.82 -12.11
C LEU A 111 20.21 -10.78 -13.26
N LEU A 112 19.73 -10.54 -14.45
CA LEU A 112 20.02 -11.37 -15.61
C LEU A 112 21.49 -11.34 -16.01
N ARG A 113 22.14 -10.17 -15.92
CA ARG A 113 23.59 -10.03 -16.15
C ARG A 113 24.39 -10.82 -15.11
N VAL A 114 23.94 -10.86 -13.85
CA VAL A 114 24.53 -11.71 -12.81
C VAL A 114 24.35 -13.20 -13.14
N PHE A 115 23.24 -13.59 -13.75
CA PHE A 115 23.05 -14.96 -14.27
C PHE A 115 23.92 -15.27 -15.51
N GLY A 116 24.62 -14.29 -16.08
CA GLY A 116 25.43 -14.47 -17.28
C GLY A 116 24.62 -14.48 -18.57
N ILE A 117 23.45 -13.86 -18.55
CA ILE A 117 22.64 -13.68 -19.74
C ILE A 117 23.28 -12.62 -20.66
N PRO A 118 23.37 -12.82 -21.98
CA PRO A 118 23.86 -11.83 -22.93
C PRO A 118 23.08 -10.50 -22.86
N VAL A 119 23.74 -9.37 -23.14
CA VAL A 119 23.22 -8.02 -22.97
C VAL A 119 21.82 -7.84 -23.56
N TRP A 120 21.64 -8.15 -24.86
CA TRP A 120 20.38 -7.92 -25.56
C TRP A 120 19.23 -8.80 -25.05
N LEU A 121 19.56 -10.03 -24.67
CA LEU A 121 18.58 -10.96 -24.06
C LEU A 121 18.23 -10.51 -22.61
N ALA A 122 19.21 -10.00 -21.87
CA ALA A 122 18.98 -9.42 -20.56
C ALA A 122 18.12 -8.13 -20.66
N GLY A 123 18.34 -7.34 -21.72
CA GLY A 123 17.51 -6.17 -22.04
C GLY A 123 16.06 -6.54 -22.29
N LEU A 124 15.82 -7.56 -23.13
CA LEU A 124 14.47 -8.12 -23.34
C LEU A 124 13.82 -8.57 -22.02
N GLY A 125 14.59 -9.29 -21.17
CA GLY A 125 14.06 -9.71 -19.86
C GLY A 125 13.69 -8.53 -18.96
N GLY A 126 14.49 -7.45 -18.96
CA GLY A 126 14.14 -6.21 -18.27
C GLY A 126 12.80 -5.62 -18.75
N ILE A 127 12.55 -5.65 -20.06
CA ILE A 127 11.28 -5.22 -20.66
C ILE A 127 10.13 -6.14 -20.24
N MET A 128 10.31 -7.48 -20.35
CA MET A 128 9.28 -8.44 -19.97
C MET A 128 8.84 -8.29 -18.51
N TRP A 129 9.76 -8.00 -17.60
CA TRP A 129 9.44 -7.72 -16.20
C TRP A 129 8.74 -6.37 -16.04
N ALA A 130 9.36 -5.28 -16.52
CA ALA A 130 8.91 -3.93 -16.26
C ALA A 130 7.57 -3.58 -16.92
N PHE A 131 7.25 -4.21 -18.06
CA PHE A 131 6.00 -4.00 -18.77
C PHE A 131 4.89 -5.00 -18.40
N SER A 132 5.09 -5.87 -17.40
CA SER A 132 3.97 -6.59 -16.78
C SER A 132 2.92 -5.60 -16.27
N SER A 133 1.65 -5.89 -16.53
CA SER A 133 0.58 -4.89 -16.39
C SER A 133 0.38 -4.39 -14.95
N TYR A 134 0.66 -5.23 -13.98
CA TYR A 134 0.49 -4.87 -12.57
C TYR A 134 1.27 -3.62 -12.16
N PHE A 135 2.46 -3.41 -12.73
CA PHE A 135 3.27 -2.22 -12.41
C PHE A 135 2.62 -0.92 -12.88
N PHE A 136 2.01 -0.92 -14.06
CA PHE A 136 1.28 0.24 -14.57
C PHE A 136 -0.02 0.49 -13.81
N ILE A 137 -0.69 -0.59 -13.39
CA ILE A 137 -1.84 -0.53 -12.49
C ILE A 137 -1.46 0.07 -11.14
N LEU A 138 -0.29 -0.30 -10.57
CA LEU A 138 0.21 0.30 -9.33
C LEU A 138 0.48 1.80 -9.48
N ILE A 139 1.02 2.25 -10.61
CA ILE A 139 1.21 3.68 -10.90
C ILE A 139 -0.14 4.37 -10.99
N SER A 140 -1.09 3.82 -11.77
CA SER A 140 -2.44 4.36 -11.93
C SER A 140 -3.19 4.47 -10.60
N ALA A 141 -3.04 3.46 -9.72
CA ALA A 141 -3.67 3.43 -8.40
C ALA A 141 -2.96 4.28 -7.32
N GLY A 142 -1.77 4.84 -7.60
CA GLY A 142 -1.01 5.64 -6.63
C GLY A 142 -0.14 4.83 -5.66
N HIS A 143 -0.01 3.53 -5.84
CA HIS A 143 0.75 2.66 -4.95
C HIS A 143 2.27 2.71 -5.19
N ILE A 144 2.83 3.92 -5.20
CA ILE A 144 4.23 4.19 -5.59
C ILE A 144 5.25 3.52 -4.64
N TRP A 145 5.00 3.50 -3.34
CA TRP A 145 5.88 2.83 -2.37
C TRP A 145 5.97 1.32 -2.60
N LYS A 146 4.86 0.69 -2.94
CA LYS A 146 4.79 -0.72 -3.33
C LYS A 146 5.61 -0.97 -4.59
N PHE A 147 5.47 -0.11 -5.59
CA PHE A 147 6.21 -0.16 -6.84
C PHE A 147 7.72 -0.07 -6.61
N ILE A 148 8.18 0.94 -5.87
CA ILE A 148 9.61 1.16 -5.60
C ILE A 148 10.22 -0.03 -4.84
N THR A 149 9.50 -0.58 -3.85
CA THR A 149 9.93 -1.79 -3.14
C THR A 149 10.18 -2.93 -4.12
N LEU A 150 9.26 -3.16 -5.06
CA LEU A 150 9.36 -4.22 -6.07
C LEU A 150 10.52 -3.99 -7.04
N ALA A 151 10.84 -2.74 -7.37
CA ALA A 151 11.96 -2.42 -8.25
C ALA A 151 13.32 -2.79 -7.65
N TYR A 152 13.43 -2.85 -6.33
CA TYR A 152 14.67 -3.27 -5.64
C TYR A 152 14.79 -4.78 -5.42
N VAL A 153 13.74 -5.55 -5.64
CA VAL A 153 13.77 -7.01 -5.46
C VAL A 153 14.77 -7.70 -6.41
N PRO A 154 14.75 -7.46 -7.74
CA PRO A 154 15.68 -8.15 -8.63
C PRO A 154 17.16 -7.89 -8.29
N PRO A 155 17.63 -6.67 -8.01
CA PRO A 155 19.01 -6.45 -7.61
C PRO A 155 19.35 -7.03 -6.21
N THR A 156 18.38 -7.15 -5.29
CA THR A 156 18.57 -7.87 -4.02
C THR A 156 18.86 -9.35 -4.31
N ILE A 157 18.05 -10.00 -5.14
CA ILE A 157 18.26 -11.39 -5.55
C ILE A 157 19.57 -11.54 -6.34
N ALA A 158 19.95 -10.55 -7.15
CA ALA A 158 21.23 -10.54 -7.85
C ALA A 158 22.41 -10.60 -6.87
N GLY A 159 22.36 -9.86 -5.76
CA GLY A 159 23.35 -9.94 -4.69
C GLY A 159 23.44 -11.34 -4.07
N ILE A 160 22.28 -11.96 -3.78
CA ILE A 160 22.21 -13.32 -3.24
C ILE A 160 22.83 -14.34 -4.20
N VAL A 161 22.43 -14.28 -5.48
CA VAL A 161 22.97 -15.15 -6.54
C VAL A 161 24.48 -14.98 -6.68
N LEU A 162 24.97 -13.73 -6.62
CA LEU A 162 26.38 -13.41 -6.75
C LEU A 162 27.21 -14.03 -5.61
N ALA A 163 26.69 -14.00 -4.37
CA ALA A 163 27.32 -14.62 -3.21
C ALA A 163 27.40 -16.15 -3.36
N TYR A 164 26.30 -16.82 -3.75
CA TYR A 164 26.30 -18.27 -4.00
C TYR A 164 27.18 -18.68 -5.20
N ARG A 165 27.49 -17.76 -6.10
CA ARG A 165 28.46 -17.95 -7.19
C ARG A 165 29.91 -17.68 -6.77
N GLY A 166 30.17 -17.52 -5.47
CA GLY A 166 31.53 -17.37 -4.89
C GLY A 166 32.05 -15.93 -4.82
N LYS A 167 31.30 -14.93 -5.28
CA LYS A 167 31.66 -13.51 -5.17
C LYS A 167 31.13 -12.92 -3.87
N LEU A 168 31.56 -13.47 -2.72
CA LEU A 168 30.98 -13.22 -1.41
C LEU A 168 30.89 -11.73 -1.05
N LEU A 169 32.00 -10.98 -1.24
CA LEU A 169 32.10 -9.59 -0.84
C LEU A 169 31.10 -8.71 -1.60
N TRP A 170 31.13 -8.76 -2.94
CA TRP A 170 30.20 -7.98 -3.76
C TRP A 170 28.74 -8.45 -3.64
N GLY A 171 28.55 -9.77 -3.48
CA GLY A 171 27.21 -10.32 -3.23
C GLY A 171 26.64 -9.83 -1.91
N GLY A 172 27.44 -9.83 -0.82
CA GLY A 172 27.02 -9.31 0.48
C GLY A 172 26.71 -7.81 0.43
N ILE A 173 27.58 -7.00 -0.16
CA ILE A 173 27.38 -5.54 -0.27
C ILE A 173 26.13 -5.21 -1.08
N LEU A 174 25.96 -5.86 -2.24
CA LEU A 174 24.80 -5.63 -3.09
C LEU A 174 23.50 -6.02 -2.35
N THR A 175 23.52 -7.16 -1.65
CA THR A 175 22.38 -7.58 -0.82
C THR A 175 22.09 -6.56 0.29
N ALA A 176 23.09 -6.14 1.06
CA ALA A 176 22.91 -5.18 2.15
C ALA A 176 22.34 -3.85 1.64
N LEU A 177 22.89 -3.32 0.55
CA LEU A 177 22.45 -2.06 -0.06
C LEU A 177 20.99 -2.14 -0.54
N PHE A 178 20.65 -3.17 -1.33
CA PHE A 178 19.31 -3.25 -1.90
C PHE A 178 18.27 -3.72 -0.89
N VAL A 179 18.63 -4.47 0.15
CA VAL A 179 17.74 -4.70 1.31
C VAL A 179 17.48 -3.38 2.03
N ALA A 180 18.51 -2.54 2.26
CA ALA A 180 18.31 -1.23 2.87
C ALA A 180 17.38 -0.35 2.04
N LEU A 181 17.60 -0.22 0.74
CA LEU A 181 16.75 0.56 -0.16
C LEU A 181 15.31 0.01 -0.26
N GLN A 182 15.17 -1.32 -0.29
CA GLN A 182 13.87 -1.98 -0.33
C GLN A 182 13.03 -1.69 0.91
N ILE A 183 13.65 -1.73 2.11
CA ILE A 183 12.95 -1.43 3.38
C ILE A 183 12.67 0.07 3.50
N THR A 184 13.59 0.94 3.07
CA THR A 184 13.38 2.41 3.04
C THR A 184 12.12 2.80 2.24
N SER A 185 11.74 2.00 1.24
CA SER A 185 10.51 2.20 0.45
C SER A 185 9.23 1.95 1.24
N ASN A 186 9.31 1.55 2.49
CA ASN A 186 8.22 1.45 3.48
C ASN A 186 7.03 0.55 3.07
N HIS A 187 7.24 -0.45 2.22
CA HIS A 187 6.19 -1.42 1.88
C HIS A 187 6.58 -2.84 2.30
N VAL A 188 6.49 -3.12 3.61
CA VAL A 188 6.95 -4.36 4.25
C VAL A 188 6.30 -5.61 3.64
N GLN A 189 5.02 -5.55 3.24
CA GLN A 189 4.29 -6.68 2.65
C GLN A 189 4.97 -7.24 1.40
N MET A 190 5.47 -6.39 0.50
CA MET A 190 6.17 -6.85 -0.71
C MET A 190 7.50 -7.50 -0.37
N SER A 191 8.26 -6.93 0.55
CA SER A 191 9.50 -7.54 1.06
C SER A 191 9.23 -8.91 1.70
N TYR A 192 8.14 -9.03 2.45
CA TYR A 192 7.71 -10.27 3.07
C TYR A 192 7.35 -11.34 2.03
N TYR A 193 6.62 -10.98 0.97
CA TYR A 193 6.30 -11.94 -0.09
C TYR A 193 7.54 -12.42 -0.84
N PHE A 194 8.48 -11.53 -1.13
CA PHE A 194 9.73 -11.92 -1.78
C PHE A 194 10.71 -12.67 -0.88
N PHE A 195 10.52 -12.64 0.44
CA PHE A 195 11.23 -13.54 1.34
C PHE A 195 10.94 -15.03 1.00
N PHE A 196 9.72 -15.38 0.63
CA PHE A 196 9.41 -16.74 0.16
C PHE A 196 10.18 -17.08 -1.13
N VAL A 197 10.30 -16.12 -2.06
CA VAL A 197 11.11 -16.32 -3.29
C VAL A 197 12.57 -16.60 -2.91
N ILE A 198 13.12 -15.83 -1.97
CA ILE A 198 14.49 -16.05 -1.48
C ILE A 198 14.65 -17.45 -0.91
N LEU A 199 13.68 -17.96 -0.15
CA LEU A 199 13.71 -19.33 0.37
C LEU A 199 13.73 -20.37 -0.75
N PHE A 200 12.96 -20.20 -1.82
CA PHE A 200 13.02 -21.06 -2.99
C PHE A 200 14.41 -21.03 -3.67
N PHE A 201 15.02 -19.85 -3.81
CA PHE A 201 16.36 -19.70 -4.35
C PHE A 201 17.41 -20.35 -3.45
N VAL A 202 17.34 -20.13 -2.14
CA VAL A 202 18.23 -20.77 -1.15
C VAL A 202 18.13 -22.28 -1.25
N GLY A 203 16.91 -22.83 -1.34
CA GLY A 203 16.67 -24.26 -1.52
C GLY A 203 17.31 -24.81 -2.82
N ALA A 204 17.18 -24.09 -3.93
CA ALA A 204 17.82 -24.48 -5.19
C ALA A 204 19.36 -24.46 -5.12
N TYR A 205 19.95 -23.46 -4.45
CA TYR A 205 21.41 -23.41 -4.26
C TYR A 205 21.88 -24.44 -3.24
N PHE A 206 21.08 -24.76 -2.22
CA PHE A 206 21.37 -25.85 -1.30
C PHE A 206 21.39 -27.20 -2.02
N GLU A 207 20.35 -27.51 -2.80
CA GLU A 207 20.30 -28.74 -3.61
C GLU A 207 21.50 -28.84 -4.55
N LYS A 208 21.84 -27.74 -5.24
CA LYS A 208 23.03 -27.69 -6.09
C LYS A 208 24.29 -28.00 -5.31
N ALA A 209 24.50 -27.35 -4.15
CA ALA A 209 25.68 -27.54 -3.31
C ALA A 209 25.76 -28.95 -2.73
N TRP A 210 24.62 -29.54 -2.39
CA TRP A 210 24.54 -30.94 -1.95
C TRP A 210 25.02 -31.89 -3.05
N ARG A 211 24.46 -31.76 -4.25
CA ARG A 211 24.83 -32.61 -5.41
C ARG A 211 26.29 -32.44 -5.84
N THR A 212 26.82 -31.24 -5.73
CA THR A 212 28.20 -30.91 -6.12
C THR A 212 29.20 -31.04 -4.98
N LYS A 213 28.77 -31.47 -3.78
CA LYS A 213 29.60 -31.60 -2.56
C LYS A 213 30.31 -30.30 -2.15
N THR A 214 29.63 -29.14 -2.35
CA THR A 214 30.17 -27.80 -2.04
C THR A 214 29.39 -27.12 -0.89
N LEU A 215 28.85 -27.91 0.05
CA LEU A 215 28.11 -27.41 1.21
C LEU A 215 28.85 -26.38 2.07
N PRO A 216 30.19 -26.52 2.34
CA PRO A 216 30.90 -25.50 3.09
C PRO A 216 30.87 -24.12 2.44
N GLN A 217 30.96 -24.05 1.12
CA GLN A 217 30.86 -22.81 0.34
C GLN A 217 29.44 -22.21 0.41
N PHE A 218 28.43 -23.08 0.34
CA PHE A 218 27.02 -22.67 0.51
C PHE A 218 26.79 -22.05 1.90
N PHE A 219 27.19 -22.72 2.99
CA PHE A 219 27.02 -22.17 4.35
C PHE A 219 27.82 -20.89 4.57
N LYS A 220 29.04 -20.79 4.00
CA LYS A 220 29.81 -19.54 4.04
C LYS A 220 29.10 -18.39 3.34
N ALA A 221 28.51 -18.64 2.16
CA ALA A 221 27.75 -17.64 1.42
C ALA A 221 26.50 -17.25 2.19
N SER A 222 25.75 -18.23 2.74
CA SER A 222 24.57 -17.99 3.55
C SER A 222 24.87 -17.14 4.78
N ALA A 223 25.97 -17.41 5.49
CA ALA A 223 26.39 -16.60 6.64
C ALA A 223 26.68 -15.14 6.25
N VAL A 224 27.38 -14.92 5.14
CA VAL A 224 27.64 -13.57 4.61
C VAL A 224 26.32 -12.88 4.23
N LEU A 225 25.39 -13.58 3.61
CA LEU A 225 24.09 -13.04 3.22
C LEU A 225 23.21 -12.69 4.41
N ILE A 226 23.23 -13.50 5.47
CA ILE A 226 22.53 -13.20 6.72
C ILE A 226 23.07 -11.92 7.36
N VAL A 227 24.41 -11.80 7.47
CA VAL A 227 25.03 -10.57 7.98
C VAL A 227 24.70 -9.36 7.10
N ALA A 228 24.74 -9.53 5.79
CA ALA A 228 24.40 -8.47 4.84
C ALA A 228 22.92 -8.03 4.98
N ALA A 229 22.00 -8.98 5.09
CA ALA A 229 20.59 -8.69 5.31
C ALA A 229 20.38 -7.97 6.66
N LEU A 230 21.02 -8.42 7.74
CA LEU A 230 20.96 -7.76 9.05
C LEU A 230 21.48 -6.31 9.00
N VAL A 231 22.57 -6.04 8.27
CA VAL A 231 23.07 -4.66 8.06
C VAL A 231 22.04 -3.83 7.30
N GLY A 232 21.46 -4.35 6.23
CA GLY A 232 20.41 -3.67 5.46
C GLY A 232 19.13 -3.39 6.29
N ILE A 233 18.73 -4.34 7.12
CA ILE A 233 17.60 -4.20 8.07
C ILE A 233 17.96 -3.16 9.14
N ALA A 234 19.13 -3.25 9.74
CA ALA A 234 19.59 -2.33 10.79
C ALA A 234 19.68 -0.87 10.31
N ALA A 235 20.01 -0.64 9.02
CA ALA A 235 19.99 0.69 8.41
C ALA A 235 18.59 1.35 8.40
N ASN A 236 17.52 0.57 8.63
CA ASN A 236 16.13 1.02 8.68
C ASN A 236 15.45 0.67 10.02
N VAL A 237 16.22 0.36 11.05
CA VAL A 237 15.66 -0.12 12.31
C VAL A 237 14.70 0.90 12.95
N SER A 238 14.96 2.20 12.78
CA SER A 238 14.04 3.24 13.25
C SER A 238 12.65 3.09 12.64
N ASN A 239 12.56 2.98 11.33
CA ASN A 239 11.28 2.78 10.64
C ASN A 239 10.60 1.46 11.04
N LEU A 240 11.35 0.36 11.04
CA LEU A 240 10.81 -0.96 11.37
C LEU A 240 10.33 -1.05 12.80
N TYR A 241 11.11 -0.54 13.75
CA TYR A 241 10.75 -0.57 15.17
C TYR A 241 9.49 0.25 15.45
N HIS A 242 9.45 1.50 14.99
CA HIS A 242 8.30 2.36 15.25
C HIS A 242 7.05 1.91 14.49
N THR A 243 7.20 1.39 13.27
CA THR A 243 6.09 0.73 12.55
C THR A 243 5.54 -0.47 13.33
N TYR A 244 6.44 -1.32 13.86
CA TYR A 244 6.03 -2.49 14.63
C TYR A 244 5.38 -2.09 15.97
N ALA A 245 6.00 -1.20 16.73
CA ALA A 245 5.45 -0.71 17.99
C ALA A 245 4.07 -0.07 17.79
N TYR A 246 3.98 0.86 16.81
CA TYR A 246 2.73 1.53 16.47
C TYR A 246 1.64 0.57 15.98
N SER A 247 2.01 -0.48 15.23
CA SER A 247 1.03 -1.44 14.71
C SER A 247 0.21 -2.14 15.81
N LYS A 248 0.72 -2.20 17.05
CA LYS A 248 0.02 -2.80 18.19
C LYS A 248 -1.16 -1.94 18.66
N GLU A 249 -1.05 -0.62 18.49
CA GLU A 249 -2.07 0.37 18.87
C GLU A 249 -3.07 0.68 17.75
N THR A 250 -2.79 0.20 16.52
CA THR A 250 -3.63 0.46 15.34
C THR A 250 -4.65 -0.65 15.09
N MET A 251 -5.43 -0.49 14.02
CA MET A 251 -6.35 -1.53 13.51
C MET A 251 -5.68 -2.90 13.28
N ARG A 252 -4.34 -2.97 13.24
CA ARG A 252 -3.57 -4.22 13.14
C ARG A 252 -3.22 -4.84 14.50
N GLY A 253 -3.45 -4.11 15.58
CA GLY A 253 -3.29 -4.58 16.96
C GLY A 253 -4.49 -5.41 17.43
N LYS A 254 -4.42 -5.88 18.67
CA LYS A 254 -5.53 -6.57 19.33
C LYS A 254 -6.52 -5.54 19.88
N SER A 255 -7.82 -5.75 19.67
CA SER A 255 -8.85 -5.00 20.40
C SER A 255 -8.83 -5.40 21.89
N GLU A 256 -9.02 -4.43 22.77
CA GLU A 256 -9.27 -4.67 24.18
C GLU A 256 -10.77 -4.91 24.46
N LEU A 257 -11.66 -4.59 23.51
CA LEU A 257 -13.09 -4.91 23.62
C LEU A 257 -13.29 -6.42 23.46
N VAL A 258 -14.00 -7.01 24.40
CA VAL A 258 -14.42 -8.41 24.35
C VAL A 258 -15.72 -8.47 23.56
N GLN A 259 -15.65 -9.07 22.38
CA GLN A 259 -16.83 -9.30 21.54
C GLN A 259 -17.55 -10.59 21.97
N THR A 260 -18.88 -10.53 22.10
CA THR A 260 -19.75 -11.66 22.41
C THR A 260 -20.53 -12.09 21.16
N GLY A 261 -20.74 -13.41 20.97
CA GLY A 261 -21.50 -13.96 19.85
C GLY A 261 -20.66 -14.36 18.63
N ASP A 262 -21.23 -14.34 17.44
CA ASP A 262 -20.58 -14.74 16.19
C ASP A 262 -19.36 -13.86 15.82
N ALA A 263 -19.28 -12.65 16.35
CA ALA A 263 -18.12 -11.78 16.27
C ALA A 263 -16.86 -12.36 16.97
N ALA A 264 -17.03 -13.34 17.87
CA ALA A 264 -15.91 -14.04 18.54
C ALA A 264 -15.07 -14.92 17.59
N LYS A 265 -15.47 -15.10 16.35
CA LYS A 265 -14.69 -15.78 15.29
C LYS A 265 -13.60 -14.91 14.66
N GLN A 266 -13.48 -13.66 15.08
CA GLN A 266 -12.40 -12.79 14.63
C GLN A 266 -11.04 -13.27 15.15
N THR A 267 -9.97 -13.03 14.39
CA THR A 267 -8.60 -13.39 14.77
C THR A 267 -8.24 -12.75 16.11
N SER A 268 -7.71 -13.54 17.04
CA SER A 268 -7.27 -13.06 18.38
C SER A 268 -6.17 -12.00 18.32
N SER A 269 -5.53 -11.82 17.15
CA SER A 269 -4.54 -10.76 16.90
C SER A 269 -4.36 -10.59 15.40
N GLY A 270 -4.40 -9.34 14.88
CA GLY A 270 -4.24 -9.06 13.47
C GLY A 270 -5.49 -8.44 12.85
N LEU A 271 -5.50 -8.42 11.52
CA LEU A 271 -6.65 -7.97 10.74
C LEU A 271 -7.75 -9.05 10.73
N ASP A 272 -8.98 -8.63 10.53
CA ASP A 272 -10.10 -9.52 10.30
C ASP A 272 -9.91 -10.40 9.06
N ARG A 273 -10.40 -11.65 9.08
CA ARG A 273 -10.23 -12.61 7.98
C ARG A 273 -10.88 -12.14 6.69
N ASP A 274 -12.09 -11.59 6.78
CA ASP A 274 -12.82 -11.07 5.62
C ASP A 274 -12.07 -9.86 5.03
N TYR A 275 -11.52 -9.00 5.88
CA TYR A 275 -10.73 -7.87 5.47
C TYR A 275 -9.38 -8.27 4.83
N ILE A 276 -8.69 -9.29 5.36
CA ILE A 276 -7.47 -9.88 4.78
C ILE A 276 -7.75 -10.38 3.37
N THR A 277 -8.86 -11.13 3.20
CA THR A 277 -9.19 -11.89 2.00
C THR A 277 -10.12 -11.15 1.04
N GLN A 278 -10.53 -9.93 1.35
CA GLN A 278 -11.45 -9.14 0.54
C GLN A 278 -10.99 -9.01 -0.92
N TRP A 279 -9.70 -8.74 -1.14
CA TRP A 279 -9.06 -8.76 -2.46
C TRP A 279 -8.41 -10.13 -2.70
N SER A 280 -9.20 -11.12 -3.02
CA SER A 280 -8.78 -12.46 -3.42
C SER A 280 -8.97 -12.66 -4.91
N TYR A 281 -7.98 -13.25 -5.56
CA TYR A 281 -8.04 -13.56 -6.98
C TYR A 281 -8.98 -14.74 -7.24
N GLY A 282 -9.77 -14.70 -8.31
CA GLY A 282 -10.58 -15.84 -8.71
C GLY A 282 -9.68 -16.99 -9.22
N ILE A 283 -10.08 -18.24 -8.99
CA ILE A 283 -9.31 -19.39 -9.49
C ILE A 283 -9.19 -19.31 -11.01
N ASP A 284 -10.31 -19.06 -11.69
CA ASP A 284 -10.38 -18.88 -13.14
C ASP A 284 -9.81 -17.52 -13.59
N GLU A 285 -9.82 -16.50 -12.73
CA GLU A 285 -9.20 -15.19 -12.98
C GLU A 285 -7.69 -15.31 -13.22
N THR A 286 -7.04 -16.41 -12.78
CA THR A 286 -5.64 -16.71 -13.09
C THR A 286 -5.34 -16.72 -14.59
N LEU A 287 -6.33 -16.97 -15.43
CA LEU A 287 -6.19 -16.92 -16.90
C LEU A 287 -5.94 -15.50 -17.44
N THR A 288 -6.09 -14.45 -16.64
CA THR A 288 -5.65 -13.10 -17.02
C THR A 288 -4.15 -13.01 -17.30
N LEU A 289 -3.34 -13.91 -16.72
CA LEU A 289 -1.91 -14.04 -17.07
C LEU A 289 -1.69 -14.29 -18.57
N LEU A 290 -2.67 -14.90 -19.25
CA LEU A 290 -2.67 -15.22 -20.69
C LEU A 290 -3.56 -14.29 -21.50
N VAL A 291 -4.76 -14.00 -21.02
CA VAL A 291 -5.80 -13.21 -21.71
C VAL A 291 -6.21 -12.07 -20.78
N PRO A 292 -5.71 -10.84 -20.97
CA PRO A 292 -5.90 -9.71 -20.03
C PRO A 292 -7.36 -9.47 -19.65
N ASN A 293 -8.27 -9.48 -20.62
CA ASN A 293 -9.69 -9.22 -20.38
C ASN A 293 -10.49 -10.48 -20.00
N PHE A 294 -9.85 -11.56 -19.54
CA PHE A 294 -10.56 -12.80 -19.15
C PHE A 294 -11.64 -12.54 -18.09
N LYS A 295 -11.47 -11.54 -17.25
CA LYS A 295 -12.48 -11.02 -16.29
C LYS A 295 -12.85 -9.56 -16.56
N GLY A 296 -12.76 -9.11 -17.80
CA GLY A 296 -13.22 -7.80 -18.23
C GLY A 296 -12.25 -6.63 -18.02
N GLY A 297 -11.07 -6.89 -17.45
CA GLY A 297 -10.04 -5.86 -17.28
C GLY A 297 -10.20 -5.06 -15.99
N ALA A 298 -10.44 -3.74 -16.07
CA ALA A 298 -10.63 -2.85 -14.92
C ALA A 298 -12.11 -2.71 -14.52
N SER A 299 -12.36 -2.23 -13.29
CA SER A 299 -13.69 -1.83 -12.81
C SER A 299 -14.12 -0.48 -13.42
N ALA A 300 -13.96 -0.35 -14.73
CA ALA A 300 -14.40 0.80 -15.51
C ALA A 300 -15.79 0.55 -16.09
N ALA A 301 -16.52 1.62 -16.43
CA ALA A 301 -17.85 1.49 -17.04
C ALA A 301 -17.78 0.76 -18.40
N LEU A 302 -18.78 -0.08 -18.71
CA LEU A 302 -18.87 -0.76 -19.99
C LEU A 302 -18.90 0.22 -21.17
N SER A 303 -19.55 1.36 -21.00
CA SER A 303 -19.62 2.43 -22.01
C SER A 303 -18.26 2.98 -22.42
N GLN A 304 -17.19 2.76 -21.64
CA GLN A 304 -15.83 3.18 -21.99
C GLN A 304 -15.08 2.18 -22.86
N SER A 305 -15.64 0.99 -23.09
CA SER A 305 -14.98 -0.03 -23.93
C SER A 305 -15.63 -0.13 -25.29
N GLU A 306 -14.93 0.30 -26.35
CA GLU A 306 -15.40 0.14 -27.73
C GLU A 306 -15.67 -1.33 -28.08
N THR A 307 -14.84 -2.25 -27.58
CA THR A 307 -15.01 -3.68 -27.81
C THR A 307 -16.30 -4.21 -27.18
N ALA A 308 -16.60 -3.87 -25.93
CA ALA A 308 -17.84 -4.27 -25.28
C ALA A 308 -19.06 -3.61 -25.98
N MET A 309 -18.94 -2.32 -26.31
CA MET A 309 -20.01 -1.55 -26.96
C MET A 309 -20.34 -2.06 -28.37
N SER A 310 -19.46 -2.82 -29.05
CA SER A 310 -19.75 -3.45 -30.34
C SER A 310 -20.92 -4.44 -30.28
N LYS A 311 -21.24 -4.97 -29.10
CA LYS A 311 -22.35 -5.89 -28.83
C LYS A 311 -23.47 -5.23 -28.01
N ALA A 312 -23.39 -3.93 -27.77
CA ALA A 312 -24.37 -3.21 -26.96
C ALA A 312 -25.74 -3.16 -27.64
N ASN A 313 -26.78 -3.46 -26.89
CA ASN A 313 -28.15 -3.23 -27.33
C ASN A 313 -28.55 -1.77 -27.05
N PRO A 314 -28.89 -0.96 -28.06
CA PRO A 314 -29.28 0.44 -27.86
C PRO A 314 -30.40 0.66 -26.85
N MET A 315 -31.28 -0.32 -26.67
CA MET A 315 -32.39 -0.25 -25.70
C MET A 315 -31.90 -0.05 -24.25
N TYR A 316 -30.70 -0.59 -23.90
CA TYR A 316 -30.14 -0.56 -22.53
C TYR A 316 -29.00 0.46 -22.38
N SER A 317 -28.85 1.40 -23.30
CA SER A 317 -27.74 2.34 -23.35
C SER A 317 -27.54 3.17 -22.07
N SER A 318 -28.61 3.49 -21.37
CA SER A 318 -28.58 4.23 -20.09
C SER A 318 -27.91 3.46 -18.95
N LEU A 319 -27.84 2.12 -19.02
CA LEU A 319 -27.28 1.28 -17.97
C LEU A 319 -25.77 1.08 -18.11
N TYR A 320 -25.19 1.18 -19.32
CA TYR A 320 -23.79 0.84 -19.54
C TYR A 320 -22.81 1.80 -18.87
N GLY A 321 -23.25 2.98 -18.46
CA GLY A 321 -22.47 3.91 -17.66
C GLY A 321 -22.30 3.48 -16.19
N SER A 322 -23.23 2.66 -15.67
CA SER A 322 -23.23 2.17 -14.29
C SER A 322 -22.77 0.72 -14.15
N LEU A 323 -22.79 -0.07 -15.23
CA LEU A 323 -22.33 -1.46 -15.25
C LEU A 323 -20.81 -1.50 -15.55
N THR A 324 -20.07 -2.38 -14.85
CA THR A 324 -18.62 -2.47 -14.98
C THR A 324 -18.18 -3.48 -16.02
N GLN A 325 -17.03 -3.22 -16.63
CA GLN A 325 -16.36 -4.21 -17.49
C GLN A 325 -15.92 -5.42 -16.67
N TYR A 326 -15.36 -5.19 -15.47
CA TYR A 326 -14.85 -6.23 -14.59
C TYR A 326 -15.99 -7.06 -13.97
N PHE A 327 -15.83 -8.40 -14.04
CA PHE A 327 -16.78 -9.38 -13.48
C PHE A 327 -16.06 -10.52 -12.72
N GLY A 328 -14.90 -10.21 -12.12
CA GLY A 328 -14.16 -11.14 -11.26
C GLY A 328 -14.64 -11.13 -9.80
N THR A 329 -13.84 -11.72 -8.90
CA THR A 329 -14.22 -11.93 -7.49
C THR A 329 -13.73 -10.82 -6.55
N GLN A 330 -12.88 -9.91 -7.01
CA GLN A 330 -12.40 -8.78 -6.23
C GLN A 330 -13.48 -7.67 -6.17
N PRO A 331 -13.56 -6.88 -5.11
CA PRO A 331 -14.53 -5.78 -5.01
C PRO A 331 -14.38 -4.76 -6.14
N MET A 332 -13.13 -4.46 -6.49
CA MET A 332 -12.73 -3.59 -7.59
C MET A 332 -11.29 -3.89 -8.01
N THR A 333 -10.95 -3.50 -9.24
CA THR A 333 -9.57 -3.58 -9.74
C THR A 333 -9.29 -2.47 -10.74
N SER A 334 -8.06 -1.95 -10.75
CA SER A 334 -7.58 -1.00 -11.76
C SER A 334 -7.10 -1.70 -13.04
N GLY A 335 -7.13 -3.03 -13.08
CA GLY A 335 -6.76 -3.84 -14.25
C GLY A 335 -6.30 -5.25 -13.88
N PRO A 336 -6.04 -6.09 -14.89
CA PRO A 336 -5.64 -7.49 -14.70
C PRO A 336 -4.15 -7.62 -14.41
N VAL A 337 -3.75 -8.74 -13.81
CA VAL A 337 -2.35 -9.19 -13.80
C VAL A 337 -2.06 -9.93 -15.10
N TYR A 338 -1.21 -9.34 -15.96
CA TYR A 338 -0.85 -9.89 -17.27
C TYR A 338 0.66 -9.84 -17.49
N VAL A 339 1.25 -10.95 -17.89
CA VAL A 339 2.71 -11.10 -18.02
C VAL A 339 3.20 -11.15 -19.47
N GLY A 340 2.30 -11.01 -20.43
CA GLY A 340 2.57 -11.16 -21.85
C GLY A 340 2.28 -12.59 -22.36
N ALA A 341 1.48 -12.71 -23.42
CA ALA A 341 1.04 -14.02 -23.93
C ALA A 341 2.22 -14.88 -24.40
N PHE A 342 3.17 -14.29 -25.13
CA PHE A 342 4.35 -15.03 -25.59
C PHE A 342 5.35 -15.31 -24.45
N VAL A 343 5.42 -14.42 -23.44
CA VAL A 343 6.24 -14.63 -22.24
C VAL A 343 5.74 -15.85 -21.45
N LEU A 344 4.42 -15.97 -21.30
CA LEU A 344 3.81 -17.14 -20.64
C LEU A 344 4.04 -18.43 -21.43
N PHE A 345 3.94 -18.38 -22.76
CA PHE A 345 4.31 -19.54 -23.62
C PHE A 345 5.77 -19.97 -23.38
N LEU A 346 6.71 -19.03 -23.37
CA LEU A 346 8.13 -19.33 -23.09
C LEU A 346 8.34 -19.86 -21.67
N PHE A 347 7.59 -19.41 -20.69
CA PHE A 347 7.63 -19.93 -19.32
C PHE A 347 7.18 -21.40 -19.31
N VAL A 348 6.02 -21.72 -19.90
CA VAL A 348 5.49 -23.09 -19.94
C VAL A 348 6.48 -24.01 -20.67
N LEU A 349 7.03 -23.58 -21.81
CA LEU A 349 8.07 -24.33 -22.51
C LEU A 349 9.32 -24.48 -21.64
N GLY A 350 9.70 -23.45 -20.90
CA GLY A 350 10.81 -23.41 -19.95
C GLY A 350 10.68 -24.44 -18.82
N CYS A 351 9.46 -24.72 -18.37
CA CYS A 351 9.20 -25.78 -17.39
C CYS A 351 9.69 -27.16 -17.85
N PHE A 352 9.71 -27.39 -19.14
CA PHE A 352 10.18 -28.66 -19.73
C PHE A 352 11.65 -28.60 -20.11
N ILE A 353 12.07 -27.58 -20.86
CA ILE A 353 13.38 -27.58 -21.50
C ILE A 353 14.49 -27.04 -20.58
N VAL A 354 14.25 -26.13 -19.62
CA VAL A 354 15.28 -25.61 -18.72
C VAL A 354 15.74 -26.72 -17.76
N LYS A 355 17.04 -26.79 -17.46
CA LYS A 355 17.63 -27.80 -16.57
C LYS A 355 18.13 -27.16 -15.27
N GLY A 356 18.22 -27.99 -14.22
CA GLY A 356 18.79 -27.61 -12.93
C GLY A 356 17.77 -27.24 -11.84
N PRO A 357 18.22 -27.13 -10.59
CA PRO A 357 17.33 -26.94 -9.44
C PRO A 357 16.63 -25.58 -9.44
N LEU A 358 17.24 -24.54 -10.01
CA LEU A 358 16.64 -23.21 -10.08
C LEU A 358 15.31 -23.19 -10.86
N LYS A 359 15.19 -24.04 -11.89
CA LYS A 359 13.92 -24.24 -12.61
C LYS A 359 12.80 -24.60 -11.65
N TRP A 360 13.04 -25.59 -10.79
CA TRP A 360 12.03 -26.07 -9.84
C TRP A 360 11.67 -25.03 -8.79
N ALA A 361 12.65 -24.23 -8.35
CA ALA A 361 12.43 -23.09 -7.46
C ALA A 361 11.52 -22.06 -8.10
N LEU A 362 11.74 -21.72 -9.38
CA LEU A 362 10.91 -20.76 -10.11
C LEU A 362 9.49 -21.29 -10.33
N ILE A 363 9.35 -22.57 -10.75
CA ILE A 363 8.04 -23.22 -10.91
C ILE A 363 7.29 -23.25 -9.56
N GLY A 364 7.98 -23.70 -8.49
CA GLY A 364 7.41 -23.78 -7.16
C GLY A 364 6.95 -22.43 -6.63
N ALA A 365 7.75 -21.38 -6.78
CA ALA A 365 7.40 -20.04 -6.38
C ALA A 365 6.22 -19.47 -7.20
N THR A 366 6.17 -19.74 -8.50
CA THR A 366 5.03 -19.34 -9.35
C THR A 366 3.74 -20.01 -8.89
N PHE A 367 3.76 -21.34 -8.73
CA PHE A 367 2.58 -22.08 -8.29
C PHE A 367 2.14 -21.66 -6.88
N PHE A 368 3.08 -21.52 -5.97
CA PHE A 368 2.85 -21.03 -4.61
C PHE A 368 2.12 -19.68 -4.61
N SER A 369 2.60 -18.71 -5.39
CA SER A 369 1.98 -17.39 -5.46
C SER A 369 0.58 -17.40 -6.07
N ILE A 370 0.37 -18.20 -7.10
CA ILE A 370 -0.94 -18.37 -7.75
C ILE A 370 -1.96 -18.93 -6.74
N VAL A 371 -1.65 -20.03 -6.08
CA VAL A 371 -2.59 -20.69 -5.16
C VAL A 371 -2.87 -19.82 -3.95
N LEU A 372 -1.85 -19.13 -3.41
CA LEU A 372 -2.05 -18.26 -2.25
C LEU A 372 -2.80 -16.96 -2.62
N SER A 373 -2.74 -16.51 -3.88
CA SER A 373 -3.50 -15.35 -4.34
C SER A 373 -5.01 -15.58 -4.37
N TRP A 374 -5.45 -16.83 -4.41
CA TRP A 374 -6.88 -17.18 -4.44
C TRP A 374 -7.60 -16.87 -3.12
N GLY A 375 -6.88 -16.72 -2.01
CA GLY A 375 -7.41 -16.24 -0.72
C GLY A 375 -8.71 -16.91 -0.32
N LYS A 376 -9.82 -16.14 -0.26
CA LYS A 376 -11.16 -16.67 0.10
C LYS A 376 -11.67 -17.78 -0.84
N ASN A 377 -11.16 -17.83 -2.07
CA ASN A 377 -11.54 -18.87 -3.03
C ASN A 377 -10.79 -20.19 -2.80
N PHE A 378 -9.80 -20.22 -1.88
CA PHE A 378 -9.12 -21.42 -1.41
C PHE A 378 -8.72 -21.31 0.07
N MET A 379 -9.72 -21.24 0.94
CA MET A 379 -9.55 -21.02 2.39
C MET A 379 -8.64 -22.02 3.11
N PRO A 380 -8.61 -23.34 2.81
CA PRO A 380 -7.76 -24.26 3.57
C PRO A 380 -6.28 -23.85 3.63
N LEU A 381 -5.72 -23.35 2.53
CA LEU A 381 -4.35 -22.84 2.51
C LEU A 381 -4.28 -21.45 3.15
N THR A 382 -5.25 -20.60 2.88
CA THR A 382 -5.29 -19.23 3.39
C THR A 382 -5.39 -19.22 4.91
N ASP A 383 -6.25 -20.04 5.51
CA ASP A 383 -6.37 -20.22 6.96
C ASP A 383 -5.06 -20.70 7.58
N PHE A 384 -4.41 -21.70 6.96
CA PHE A 384 -3.10 -22.15 7.42
C PHE A 384 -2.09 -20.99 7.48
N PHE A 385 -2.07 -20.11 6.46
CA PHE A 385 -1.16 -18.97 6.48
C PHE A 385 -1.56 -17.91 7.50
N ILE A 386 -2.84 -17.61 7.66
CA ILE A 386 -3.34 -16.63 8.64
C ILE A 386 -3.00 -17.09 10.07
N ASP A 387 -3.16 -18.38 10.36
CA ASP A 387 -3.07 -18.91 11.74
C ASP A 387 -1.63 -19.29 12.13
N TYR A 388 -0.82 -19.81 11.20
CA TYR A 388 0.47 -20.40 11.54
C TYR A 388 1.68 -19.69 10.95
N VAL A 389 1.51 -18.90 9.88
CA VAL A 389 2.67 -18.23 9.27
C VAL A 389 2.84 -16.83 9.89
N PRO A 390 3.98 -16.57 10.56
CA PRO A 390 4.19 -15.33 11.29
C PRO A 390 3.96 -14.10 10.41
N LEU A 391 3.28 -13.08 10.94
CA LEU A 391 3.00 -11.80 10.32
C LEU A 391 2.03 -11.83 9.12
N TYR A 392 1.64 -12.99 8.60
CA TYR A 392 0.74 -13.04 7.43
C TYR A 392 -0.60 -12.34 7.71
N ASN A 393 -1.14 -12.50 8.93
CA ASN A 393 -2.39 -11.87 9.39
C ASN A 393 -2.29 -10.35 9.63
N LYS A 394 -1.15 -9.73 9.35
CA LYS A 394 -0.96 -8.26 9.42
C LYS A 394 -1.14 -7.58 8.06
N PHE A 395 -1.27 -8.36 6.98
CA PHE A 395 -1.37 -7.87 5.62
C PHE A 395 -2.75 -8.16 5.02
N ARG A 396 -3.18 -7.30 4.13
CA ARG A 396 -4.44 -7.44 3.37
C ARG A 396 -4.17 -7.59 1.88
N ALA A 397 -5.23 -7.84 1.11
CA ALA A 397 -5.19 -7.95 -0.35
C ALA A 397 -4.21 -9.06 -0.80
N VAL A 398 -4.56 -10.29 -0.45
CA VAL A 398 -3.76 -11.50 -0.72
C VAL A 398 -3.45 -11.69 -2.21
N SER A 399 -4.31 -11.18 -3.12
CA SER A 399 -4.06 -11.18 -4.56
C SER A 399 -2.73 -10.53 -4.95
N SER A 400 -2.22 -9.60 -4.16
CA SER A 400 -0.93 -8.92 -4.41
C SER A 400 0.27 -9.86 -4.44
N ILE A 401 0.17 -11.08 -3.88
CA ILE A 401 1.28 -12.06 -3.93
C ILE A 401 1.54 -12.58 -5.35
N LEU A 402 0.61 -12.36 -6.28
CA LEU A 402 0.78 -12.73 -7.68
C LEU A 402 1.99 -12.04 -8.34
N VAL A 403 2.49 -10.96 -7.77
CA VAL A 403 3.74 -10.30 -8.20
C VAL A 403 4.95 -11.26 -8.20
N ILE A 404 4.92 -12.33 -7.41
CA ILE A 404 5.93 -13.38 -7.46
C ILE A 404 5.88 -14.11 -8.81
N ALA A 405 4.67 -14.45 -9.30
CA ALA A 405 4.50 -15.05 -10.61
C ALA A 405 4.99 -14.12 -11.73
N GLU A 406 4.69 -12.81 -11.62
CA GLU A 406 5.19 -11.81 -12.56
C GLU A 406 6.71 -11.73 -12.61
N PHE A 407 7.41 -11.99 -11.49
CA PHE A 407 8.87 -12.06 -11.43
C PHE A 407 9.42 -13.37 -11.98
N THR A 408 8.83 -14.50 -11.60
CA THR A 408 9.37 -15.83 -11.90
C THR A 408 9.08 -16.26 -13.33
N ILE A 409 7.96 -15.86 -13.91
CA ILE A 409 7.55 -16.17 -15.28
C ILE A 409 8.54 -15.59 -16.30
N PRO A 410 8.82 -14.26 -16.32
CA PRO A 410 9.82 -13.71 -17.24
C PRO A 410 11.23 -14.27 -17.03
N LEU A 411 11.61 -14.57 -15.78
CA LEU A 411 12.93 -15.10 -15.48
C LEU A 411 13.12 -16.50 -16.10
N LEU A 412 12.14 -17.39 -15.93
CA LEU A 412 12.20 -18.72 -16.54
C LEU A 412 12.03 -18.65 -18.07
N ALA A 413 11.22 -17.73 -18.57
CA ALA A 413 11.05 -17.47 -20.01
C ALA A 413 12.37 -17.06 -20.67
N ILE A 414 13.16 -16.18 -20.03
CA ILE A 414 14.49 -15.79 -20.53
C ILE A 414 15.48 -16.96 -20.48
N PHE A 415 15.44 -17.81 -19.46
CA PHE A 415 16.26 -19.01 -19.43
C PHE A 415 15.89 -20.00 -20.56
N ALA A 416 14.59 -20.14 -20.83
CA ALA A 416 14.11 -20.94 -21.95
C ALA A 416 14.58 -20.38 -23.29
N LEU A 417 14.40 -19.06 -23.48
CA LEU A 417 14.80 -18.41 -24.73
C LEU A 417 16.33 -18.47 -24.94
N LYS A 418 17.11 -18.25 -23.87
CA LYS A 418 18.57 -18.46 -23.93
C LYS A 418 18.89 -19.85 -24.43
N ARG A 419 18.29 -20.87 -23.85
CA ARG A 419 18.53 -22.26 -24.24
C ARG A 419 18.13 -22.54 -25.69
N LEU A 420 17.00 -22.01 -26.15
CA LEU A 420 16.57 -22.15 -27.55
C LEU A 420 17.52 -21.45 -28.53
N LEU A 421 18.13 -20.35 -28.14
CA LEU A 421 19.10 -19.62 -28.95
C LEU A 421 20.47 -20.32 -28.98
N GLU A 422 20.86 -21.03 -27.91
CA GLU A 422 22.09 -21.82 -27.83
C GLU A 422 21.95 -23.21 -28.49
N GLU A 423 20.77 -23.82 -28.38
CA GLU A 423 20.46 -25.18 -28.88
C GLU A 423 19.18 -25.15 -29.73
N PRO A 424 19.16 -24.55 -30.94
CA PRO A 424 17.94 -24.39 -31.75
C PRO A 424 17.30 -25.75 -32.19
N GLU A 425 18.07 -26.82 -32.22
CA GLU A 425 17.56 -28.14 -32.52
C GLU A 425 16.55 -28.67 -31.50
N ILE A 426 16.48 -28.12 -30.30
CA ILE A 426 15.46 -28.42 -29.28
C ILE A 426 14.06 -28.29 -29.86
N LEU A 427 13.79 -27.25 -30.67
CA LEU A 427 12.48 -27.01 -31.28
C LEU A 427 12.07 -28.14 -32.27
N LYS A 428 13.05 -28.86 -32.84
CA LYS A 428 12.80 -29.97 -33.74
C LYS A 428 12.73 -31.31 -33.00
N GLN A 429 13.52 -31.49 -31.95
CA GLN A 429 13.67 -32.75 -31.20
C GLN A 429 12.60 -32.88 -30.09
N GLU A 430 12.33 -31.82 -29.35
CA GLU A 430 11.42 -31.83 -28.19
C GLU A 430 9.96 -31.48 -28.59
N LYS A 431 9.40 -32.27 -29.53
CA LYS A 431 8.05 -32.04 -30.07
C LYS A 431 6.95 -32.10 -29.01
N LYS A 432 7.06 -33.01 -28.00
CA LYS A 432 6.07 -33.14 -26.91
C LYS A 432 6.03 -31.92 -26.03
N PRO A 433 7.14 -31.43 -25.44
CA PRO A 433 7.18 -30.17 -24.71
C PRO A 433 6.61 -28.99 -25.49
N LEU A 434 6.98 -28.87 -26.76
CA LEU A 434 6.46 -27.79 -27.61
C LEU A 434 4.95 -27.90 -27.81
N GLY A 435 4.46 -29.11 -28.14
CA GLY A 435 3.02 -29.37 -28.35
C GLY A 435 2.18 -29.10 -27.07
N ILE A 436 2.67 -29.56 -25.92
CA ILE A 436 2.00 -29.30 -24.63
C ILE A 436 1.97 -27.77 -24.33
N SER A 437 3.09 -27.08 -24.56
CA SER A 437 3.17 -25.63 -24.32
C SER A 437 2.24 -24.83 -25.24
N LEU A 438 2.16 -25.20 -26.50
CA LEU A 438 1.20 -24.65 -27.47
C LEU A 438 -0.24 -24.92 -27.05
N LEU A 439 -0.55 -26.14 -26.62
CA LEU A 439 -1.90 -26.52 -26.17
C LEU A 439 -2.34 -25.71 -24.96
N LEU A 440 -1.48 -25.61 -23.96
CA LEU A 440 -1.76 -24.88 -22.69
C LEU A 440 -1.80 -23.37 -22.82
N THR A 441 -1.29 -22.80 -23.91
CA THR A 441 -1.25 -21.34 -24.13
C THR A 441 -2.04 -20.94 -25.37
N ALA A 442 -1.50 -21.17 -26.56
CA ALA A 442 -2.18 -20.83 -27.81
C ALA A 442 -3.50 -21.61 -27.98
N GLY A 443 -3.55 -22.90 -27.59
CA GLY A 443 -4.77 -23.71 -27.65
C GLY A 443 -5.86 -23.21 -26.74
N VAL A 444 -5.52 -22.84 -25.50
CA VAL A 444 -6.46 -22.20 -24.54
C VAL A 444 -6.92 -20.85 -25.07
N ALA A 445 -6.00 -20.01 -25.58
CA ALA A 445 -6.35 -18.72 -26.16
C ALA A 445 -7.29 -18.87 -27.37
N LEU A 446 -7.01 -19.84 -28.28
CA LEU A 446 -7.88 -20.10 -29.43
C LEU A 446 -9.26 -20.61 -28.99
N LEU A 447 -9.32 -21.51 -28.01
CA LEU A 447 -10.59 -21.99 -27.45
C LEU A 447 -11.43 -20.85 -26.91
N LEU A 448 -10.83 -19.94 -26.13
CA LEU A 448 -11.51 -18.76 -25.58
C LEU A 448 -11.89 -17.74 -26.67
N ALA A 449 -11.14 -17.65 -27.75
CA ALA A 449 -11.48 -16.78 -28.88
C ALA A 449 -12.73 -17.26 -29.63
N VAL A 450 -12.88 -18.58 -29.81
CA VAL A 450 -13.99 -19.16 -30.57
C VAL A 450 -15.20 -19.48 -29.68
N ALA A 451 -14.94 -19.89 -28.43
CA ALA A 451 -15.95 -20.30 -27.46
C ALA A 451 -15.63 -19.69 -26.08
N PRO A 452 -15.80 -18.38 -25.92
CA PRO A 452 -15.38 -17.66 -24.72
C PRO A 452 -16.01 -18.19 -23.44
N GLY A 453 -17.22 -18.79 -23.49
CA GLY A 453 -17.89 -19.38 -22.32
C GLY A 453 -17.46 -20.81 -21.96
N SER A 454 -16.45 -21.38 -22.65
CA SER A 454 -16.03 -22.79 -22.43
C SER A 454 -15.22 -22.99 -21.14
N ILE A 455 -14.61 -21.93 -20.61
CA ILE A 455 -13.83 -21.95 -19.38
C ILE A 455 -14.29 -20.78 -18.50
N GLY A 456 -14.44 -21.02 -17.21
CA GLY A 456 -14.71 -19.99 -16.21
C GLY A 456 -16.14 -19.96 -15.68
N SER A 457 -16.40 -19.03 -14.76
CA SER A 457 -17.62 -18.91 -13.94
C SER A 457 -18.64 -17.93 -14.53
N GLY A 458 -18.97 -18.01 -15.81
CA GLY A 458 -19.98 -17.12 -16.41
C GLY A 458 -19.58 -15.64 -16.46
N TYR A 459 -20.40 -14.83 -17.15
CA TYR A 459 -20.11 -13.41 -17.42
C TYR A 459 -20.85 -12.44 -16.51
N VAL A 460 -21.84 -12.90 -15.77
CA VAL A 460 -22.62 -12.09 -14.83
C VAL A 460 -22.53 -12.72 -13.45
N PRO A 461 -21.77 -12.10 -12.52
CA PRO A 461 -21.70 -12.55 -11.14
C PRO A 461 -23.06 -12.57 -10.47
N ALA A 462 -23.31 -13.53 -9.56
CA ALA A 462 -24.57 -13.68 -8.86
C ALA A 462 -24.97 -12.40 -8.09
N GLN A 463 -24.00 -11.72 -7.49
CA GLN A 463 -24.25 -10.46 -6.77
C GLN A 463 -24.75 -9.34 -7.70
N GLU A 464 -24.18 -9.23 -8.90
CA GLU A 464 -24.62 -8.24 -9.89
C GLU A 464 -26.01 -8.57 -10.44
N ALA A 465 -26.27 -9.85 -10.71
CA ALA A 465 -27.61 -10.31 -11.10
C ALA A 465 -28.65 -10.00 -10.01
N GLN A 466 -28.30 -10.18 -8.75
CA GLN A 466 -29.16 -9.83 -7.61
C GLN A 466 -29.36 -8.32 -7.47
N MET A 467 -28.32 -7.52 -7.71
CA MET A 467 -28.41 -6.06 -7.71
C MET A 467 -29.36 -5.56 -8.80
N LEU A 468 -29.29 -6.12 -10.01
CA LEU A 468 -30.24 -5.83 -11.10
C LEU A 468 -31.66 -6.30 -10.78
N GLN A 469 -31.82 -7.44 -10.12
CA GLN A 469 -33.14 -7.90 -9.64
C GLN A 469 -33.71 -6.96 -8.56
N ASN A 470 -32.89 -6.44 -7.68
CA ASN A 470 -33.34 -5.45 -6.69
C ASN A 470 -33.77 -4.13 -7.35
N ALA A 471 -33.07 -3.70 -8.42
CA ALA A 471 -33.48 -2.54 -9.20
C ALA A 471 -34.85 -2.76 -9.89
N VAL A 472 -35.14 -3.98 -10.33
CA VAL A 472 -36.47 -4.36 -10.80
C VAL A 472 -37.52 -4.26 -9.68
N ASN A 473 -37.20 -4.79 -8.50
CA ASN A 473 -38.12 -4.74 -7.35
C ASN A 473 -38.41 -3.29 -6.91
N GLN A 474 -37.46 -2.38 -7.12
CA GLN A 474 -37.61 -0.93 -6.86
C GLN A 474 -38.23 -0.17 -8.04
N GLN A 475 -38.71 -0.87 -9.08
CA GLN A 475 -39.31 -0.30 -10.29
C GLN A 475 -38.40 0.63 -11.10
N MET A 476 -37.07 0.54 -10.89
CA MET A 476 -36.07 1.29 -11.69
C MET A 476 -35.84 0.63 -13.05
N ILE A 477 -36.06 -0.67 -13.16
CA ILE A 477 -35.96 -1.48 -14.39
C ILE A 477 -37.25 -2.26 -14.58
N PRO A 478 -37.87 -2.29 -15.79
CA PRO A 478 -39.03 -3.13 -16.09
C PRO A 478 -38.69 -4.62 -15.93
N ALA A 479 -39.57 -5.38 -15.28
CA ALA A 479 -39.32 -6.80 -14.99
C ALA A 479 -39.10 -7.66 -16.25
N ASN A 480 -39.79 -7.31 -17.36
CA ASN A 480 -39.67 -8.01 -18.63
C ASN A 480 -38.32 -7.75 -19.36
N GLU A 481 -37.55 -6.76 -18.95
CA GLU A 481 -36.25 -6.40 -19.57
C GLU A 481 -35.08 -7.08 -18.89
N LEU A 482 -35.21 -7.54 -17.64
CA LEU A 482 -34.08 -8.10 -16.86
C LEU A 482 -33.35 -9.23 -17.60
N SER A 483 -34.09 -10.18 -18.18
CA SER A 483 -33.46 -11.29 -18.91
C SER A 483 -32.70 -10.82 -20.13
N GLY A 484 -33.19 -9.82 -20.85
CA GLY A 484 -32.53 -9.18 -21.99
C GLY A 484 -31.27 -8.44 -21.57
N ILE A 485 -31.31 -7.70 -20.46
CA ILE A 485 -30.14 -6.98 -19.89
C ILE A 485 -29.05 -7.97 -19.49
N LEU A 486 -29.39 -9.04 -18.75
CA LEU A 486 -28.43 -10.06 -18.31
C LEU A 486 -27.80 -10.79 -19.52
N ALA A 487 -28.58 -11.13 -20.54
CA ALA A 487 -28.08 -11.76 -21.75
C ALA A 487 -27.12 -10.83 -22.50
N ASN A 488 -27.52 -9.58 -22.72
CA ASN A 488 -26.68 -8.62 -23.44
C ASN A 488 -25.38 -8.27 -22.66
N LEU A 489 -25.47 -8.15 -21.34
CA LEU A 489 -24.28 -7.97 -20.48
C LEU A 489 -23.31 -9.14 -20.65
N GLY A 490 -23.83 -10.37 -20.70
CA GLY A 490 -23.07 -11.57 -21.00
C GLY A 490 -22.37 -11.54 -22.37
N GLU A 491 -23.10 -11.13 -23.42
CA GLU A 491 -22.56 -10.99 -24.77
C GLU A 491 -21.45 -9.93 -24.86
N MET A 492 -21.64 -8.77 -24.24
CA MET A 492 -20.64 -7.69 -24.21
C MET A 492 -19.34 -8.13 -23.53
N ARG A 493 -19.45 -8.85 -22.41
CA ARG A 493 -18.28 -9.37 -21.68
C ARG A 493 -17.63 -10.58 -22.40
N ALA A 494 -18.41 -11.41 -23.05
CA ALA A 494 -17.90 -12.48 -23.89
C ALA A 494 -17.06 -11.94 -25.05
N GLU A 495 -17.47 -10.82 -25.65
CA GLU A 495 -16.72 -10.15 -26.72
C GLU A 495 -15.37 -9.61 -26.22
N LEU A 496 -15.33 -9.07 -25.00
CA LEU A 496 -14.06 -8.65 -24.37
C LEU A 496 -13.07 -9.82 -24.24
N VAL A 497 -13.56 -10.99 -23.80
CA VAL A 497 -12.73 -12.20 -23.66
C VAL A 497 -12.30 -12.73 -25.02
N SER A 498 -13.23 -12.88 -25.96
CA SER A 498 -12.99 -13.44 -27.30
C SER A 498 -11.96 -12.63 -28.08
N SER A 499 -12.13 -11.31 -28.13
CA SER A 499 -11.24 -10.39 -28.84
C SER A 499 -9.81 -10.45 -28.28
N ASP A 500 -9.68 -10.42 -26.96
CA ASP A 500 -8.37 -10.43 -26.30
C ASP A 500 -7.69 -11.80 -26.33
N ALA A 501 -8.47 -12.88 -26.31
CA ALA A 501 -7.98 -14.24 -26.50
C ALA A 501 -7.43 -14.44 -27.92
N LEU A 502 -8.13 -13.93 -28.94
CA LEU A 502 -7.64 -13.95 -30.32
C LEU A 502 -6.31 -13.18 -30.46
N ARG A 503 -6.20 -12.00 -29.83
CA ARG A 503 -4.96 -11.23 -29.78
C ARG A 503 -3.82 -12.06 -29.17
N SER A 504 -4.05 -12.70 -28.02
CA SER A 504 -3.05 -13.54 -27.35
C SER A 504 -2.63 -14.75 -28.21
N PHE A 505 -3.57 -15.37 -28.91
CA PHE A 505 -3.28 -16.46 -29.87
C PHE A 505 -2.37 -15.98 -31.00
N ILE A 506 -2.67 -14.81 -31.60
CA ILE A 506 -1.88 -14.24 -32.70
C ILE A 506 -0.46 -13.91 -32.21
N ILE A 507 -0.31 -13.29 -31.04
CA ILE A 507 0.99 -12.93 -30.43
C ILE A 507 1.86 -14.18 -30.23
N ILE A 508 1.29 -15.27 -29.70
CA ILE A 508 2.00 -16.54 -29.54
C ILE A 508 2.40 -17.10 -30.89
N GLY A 509 1.49 -17.06 -31.89
CA GLY A 509 1.76 -17.54 -33.25
C GLY A 509 2.92 -16.80 -33.92
N ILE A 510 2.97 -15.45 -33.82
CA ILE A 510 4.07 -14.65 -34.35
C ILE A 510 5.39 -14.99 -33.65
N GLY A 511 5.37 -15.08 -32.29
CA GLY A 511 6.58 -15.42 -31.52
C GLY A 511 7.11 -16.82 -31.87
N CYS A 512 6.22 -17.81 -32.00
CA CYS A 512 6.60 -19.16 -32.44
C CYS A 512 7.14 -19.17 -33.87
N SER A 513 6.60 -18.36 -34.78
CA SER A 513 7.08 -18.20 -36.14
C SER A 513 8.50 -17.65 -36.18
N LEU A 514 8.80 -16.61 -35.35
CA LEU A 514 10.15 -16.09 -35.20
C LEU A 514 11.15 -17.12 -34.70
N LEU A 515 10.77 -17.93 -33.72
CA LEU A 515 11.61 -19.04 -33.22
C LEU A 515 11.81 -20.12 -34.28
N TRP A 516 10.76 -20.46 -35.03
CA TRP A 516 10.86 -21.45 -36.10
C TRP A 516 11.75 -20.98 -37.26
N LEU A 517 11.66 -19.73 -37.67
CA LEU A 517 12.53 -19.10 -38.67
C LEU A 517 14.00 -19.15 -38.21
N TYR A 518 14.25 -18.87 -36.92
CA TYR A 518 15.58 -18.99 -36.35
C TYR A 518 16.10 -20.44 -36.39
N ALA A 519 15.32 -21.40 -35.88
CA ALA A 519 15.70 -22.81 -35.86
C ALA A 519 15.86 -23.42 -37.26
N SER A 520 15.23 -22.81 -38.27
CA SER A 520 15.39 -23.20 -39.68
C SER A 520 16.61 -22.53 -40.35
N GLY A 521 17.38 -21.72 -39.62
CA GLY A 521 18.55 -21.01 -40.18
C GLY A 521 18.21 -19.81 -41.07
N LYS A 522 16.93 -19.45 -41.21
CA LYS A 522 16.46 -18.31 -42.03
C LYS A 522 16.60 -16.97 -41.37
N LEU A 523 16.70 -16.93 -40.02
CA LEU A 523 16.82 -15.70 -39.24
C LEU A 523 18.05 -15.78 -38.35
N ARG A 524 18.76 -14.65 -38.18
CA ARG A 524 19.92 -14.54 -37.26
C ARG A 524 19.44 -14.36 -35.85
N SER A 525 20.20 -14.83 -34.85
CA SER A 525 19.89 -14.69 -33.41
C SER A 525 19.60 -13.23 -32.99
N SER A 526 20.39 -12.26 -33.49
CA SER A 526 20.17 -10.83 -33.19
C SER A 526 18.81 -10.30 -33.70
N LEU A 527 18.40 -10.71 -34.90
CA LEU A 527 17.11 -10.33 -35.47
C LEU A 527 15.96 -11.05 -34.77
N THR A 528 16.18 -12.27 -34.33
CA THR A 528 15.19 -13.03 -33.53
C THR A 528 14.96 -12.33 -32.19
N ILE A 529 16.03 -11.96 -31.46
CA ILE A 529 15.91 -11.22 -30.20
C ILE A 529 15.22 -9.88 -30.42
N ALA A 530 15.60 -9.13 -31.46
CA ALA A 530 14.95 -7.85 -31.78
C ALA A 530 13.47 -8.02 -32.12
N GLY A 531 13.11 -9.02 -32.95
CA GLY A 531 11.72 -9.31 -33.30
C GLY A 531 10.88 -9.70 -32.09
N ILE A 532 11.41 -10.56 -31.20
CA ILE A 532 10.73 -10.94 -29.95
C ILE A 532 10.62 -9.73 -29.00
N THR A 533 11.63 -8.85 -28.95
CA THR A 533 11.59 -7.63 -28.13
C THR A 533 10.47 -6.71 -28.60
N ILE A 534 10.37 -6.46 -29.91
CA ILE A 534 9.29 -5.66 -30.49
C ILE A 534 7.93 -6.29 -30.23
N LEU A 535 7.81 -7.61 -30.40
CA LEU A 535 6.57 -8.36 -30.18
C LEU A 535 6.09 -8.25 -28.71
N CYS A 536 6.96 -8.54 -27.75
CA CYS A 536 6.63 -8.45 -26.32
C CYS A 536 6.32 -7.01 -25.90
N LEU A 537 7.10 -6.04 -26.40
CA LEU A 537 6.86 -4.63 -26.11
C LEU A 537 5.52 -4.17 -26.68
N ALA A 538 5.21 -4.48 -27.94
CA ALA A 538 3.94 -4.10 -28.58
C ALA A 538 2.73 -4.73 -27.86
N ASP A 539 2.84 -6.02 -27.50
CA ASP A 539 1.83 -6.74 -26.74
C ASP A 539 1.54 -6.07 -25.39
N MET A 540 2.56 -5.95 -24.56
CA MET A 540 2.42 -5.48 -23.18
C MET A 540 2.16 -3.97 -23.12
N TRP A 541 2.75 -3.17 -24.02
CA TRP A 541 2.48 -1.74 -24.15
C TRP A 541 1.01 -1.47 -24.49
N GLY A 542 0.47 -2.20 -25.47
CA GLY A 542 -0.93 -2.06 -25.88
C GLY A 542 -1.90 -2.39 -24.74
N VAL A 543 -1.59 -3.40 -23.94
CA VAL A 543 -2.41 -3.74 -22.76
C VAL A 543 -2.27 -2.66 -21.68
N ASN A 544 -1.07 -2.20 -21.39
CA ASN A 544 -0.82 -1.21 -20.33
C ASN A 544 -1.48 0.14 -20.62
N LYS A 545 -1.48 0.58 -21.89
CA LYS A 545 -2.14 1.85 -22.31
C LYS A 545 -3.67 1.82 -22.14
N ARG A 546 -4.29 0.66 -21.88
CA ARG A 546 -5.71 0.59 -21.49
C ARG A 546 -5.94 1.10 -20.06
N TYR A 547 -4.94 0.91 -19.18
CA TYR A 547 -5.03 1.16 -17.73
C TYR A 547 -4.24 2.36 -17.25
N LEU A 548 -3.20 2.76 -17.99
CA LEU A 548 -2.41 3.95 -17.73
C LEU A 548 -2.09 4.64 -19.07
N ASN A 549 -2.86 5.67 -19.38
CA ASN A 549 -2.75 6.44 -20.61
C ASN A 549 -2.75 7.95 -20.31
N ASP A 550 -2.61 8.76 -21.36
CA ASP A 550 -2.44 10.21 -21.24
C ASP A 550 -3.67 10.96 -20.69
N ALA A 551 -4.88 10.37 -20.80
CA ALA A 551 -6.10 10.97 -20.27
C ALA A 551 -6.16 11.02 -18.72
N GLN A 552 -5.35 10.20 -18.06
CA GLN A 552 -5.28 10.19 -16.57
C GLN A 552 -4.32 11.27 -16.04
N PHE A 553 -3.49 11.86 -16.91
CA PHE A 553 -2.56 12.90 -16.50
C PHE A 553 -3.23 14.27 -16.61
N VAL A 554 -3.22 14.99 -15.51
CA VAL A 554 -3.84 16.31 -15.35
C VAL A 554 -2.78 17.40 -15.21
N PRO A 555 -3.10 18.69 -15.49
CA PRO A 555 -2.19 19.79 -15.22
C PRO A 555 -1.73 19.81 -13.76
N HIS A 556 -0.49 20.23 -13.54
CA HIS A 556 0.08 20.29 -12.18
C HIS A 556 -0.72 21.20 -11.23
N SER A 557 -1.44 22.19 -11.75
CA SER A 557 -2.30 23.10 -11.00
C SER A 557 -3.42 22.40 -10.22
N ILE A 558 -3.92 21.26 -10.72
CA ILE A 558 -4.97 20.48 -10.05
C ILE A 558 -4.57 20.09 -8.63
N ARG A 559 -3.29 19.82 -8.39
CA ARG A 559 -2.77 19.51 -7.04
C ARG A 559 -2.99 20.67 -6.06
N THR A 560 -2.85 21.89 -6.52
CA THR A 560 -3.07 23.10 -5.72
C THR A 560 -4.56 23.43 -5.64
N GLU A 561 -5.28 23.28 -6.74
CA GLU A 561 -6.72 23.54 -6.84
C GLU A 561 -7.56 22.66 -5.90
N THR A 562 -7.15 21.39 -5.71
CA THR A 562 -7.82 20.45 -4.80
C THR A 562 -7.84 20.91 -3.35
N PHE A 563 -6.81 21.66 -2.94
CA PHE A 563 -6.71 22.22 -1.60
C PHE A 563 -6.94 23.75 -1.60
N THR A 564 -7.69 24.26 -2.58
CA THR A 564 -8.10 25.67 -2.56
C THR A 564 -9.03 25.90 -1.36
N LYS A 565 -8.73 26.90 -0.56
CA LYS A 565 -9.57 27.31 0.57
C LYS A 565 -10.96 27.68 0.09
N THR A 566 -11.96 27.14 0.72
CA THR A 566 -13.34 27.60 0.57
C THR A 566 -13.59 28.85 1.44
N ASN A 567 -14.65 29.59 1.17
CA ASN A 567 -15.06 30.70 2.04
C ASN A 567 -15.31 30.20 3.48
N THR A 568 -15.77 28.97 3.64
CA THR A 568 -15.98 28.34 4.95
C THR A 568 -14.67 28.13 5.69
N ASP A 569 -13.64 27.62 4.99
CA ASP A 569 -12.30 27.46 5.57
C ASP A 569 -11.70 28.81 5.97
N GLU A 570 -11.87 29.83 5.13
CA GLU A 570 -11.38 31.18 5.44
C GLU A 570 -12.04 31.79 6.68
N LEU A 571 -13.35 31.57 6.86
CA LEU A 571 -14.08 32.01 8.04
C LEU A 571 -13.61 31.29 9.30
N ILE A 572 -13.45 29.97 9.25
CA ILE A 572 -12.97 29.18 10.40
C ILE A 572 -11.53 29.58 10.78
N LEU A 573 -10.66 29.81 9.79
CA LEU A 573 -9.26 30.18 10.02
C LEU A 573 -9.06 31.61 10.56
N GLN A 574 -10.12 32.42 10.62
CA GLN A 574 -10.08 33.70 11.36
C GLN A 574 -10.10 33.52 12.89
N ASP A 575 -10.48 32.34 13.37
CA ASP A 575 -10.40 32.01 14.78
C ASP A 575 -8.94 31.81 15.20
N THR A 576 -8.47 32.66 16.10
CA THR A 576 -7.10 32.69 16.61
C THR A 576 -6.87 31.76 17.82
N SER A 577 -7.86 30.93 18.18
CA SER A 577 -7.69 29.94 19.24
C SER A 577 -6.57 28.97 18.88
N LEU A 578 -5.75 28.62 19.86
CA LEU A 578 -4.52 27.83 19.63
C LEU A 578 -4.82 26.42 19.10
N ASP A 579 -5.88 25.81 19.64
CA ASP A 579 -6.26 24.44 19.25
C ASP A 579 -7.78 24.23 19.35
N TYR A 580 -8.34 23.69 18.28
CA TYR A 580 -9.73 23.22 18.19
C TYR A 580 -9.86 22.24 17.02
N ARG A 581 -10.93 21.47 17.00
CA ARG A 581 -11.20 20.52 15.91
C ARG A 581 -12.41 20.91 15.11
N VAL A 582 -12.40 20.44 13.85
CA VAL A 582 -13.47 20.66 12.88
C VAL A 582 -14.04 19.30 12.48
N LEU A 583 -15.36 19.24 12.37
CA LEU A 583 -16.09 18.10 11.81
C LEU A 583 -16.82 18.54 10.53
N ASN A 584 -16.50 17.88 9.41
CA ASN A 584 -17.06 18.21 8.12
C ASN A 584 -18.16 17.22 7.72
N PHE A 585 -19.40 17.70 7.64
CA PHE A 585 -20.58 16.93 7.18
C PHE A 585 -20.78 16.98 5.66
N ALA A 586 -20.06 17.85 4.96
CA ALA A 586 -20.20 17.97 3.50
C ALA A 586 -19.33 16.96 2.73
N THR A 587 -18.47 16.22 3.42
CA THR A 587 -17.61 15.16 2.86
C THR A 587 -17.80 13.85 3.59
N SER A 588 -17.20 12.76 3.06
CA SER A 588 -17.13 11.49 3.79
C SER A 588 -16.09 11.61 4.91
N THR A 589 -16.55 11.95 6.11
CA THR A 589 -15.72 12.37 7.25
C THR A 589 -14.53 11.43 7.53
N PHE A 590 -14.68 10.12 7.32
CA PHE A 590 -13.65 9.11 7.62
C PHE A 590 -12.96 8.52 6.38
N ASP A 591 -13.24 9.07 5.19
CA ASP A 591 -12.63 8.66 3.91
C ASP A 591 -12.01 9.84 3.15
N ASP A 592 -11.86 11.01 3.81
CA ASP A 592 -11.36 12.24 3.21
C ASP A 592 -10.33 12.92 4.10
N ASN A 593 -9.31 13.53 3.49
CA ASN A 593 -8.29 14.33 4.17
C ASN A 593 -8.23 15.79 3.66
N ASN A 594 -9.21 16.27 2.91
CA ASN A 594 -9.25 17.67 2.49
C ASN A 594 -9.47 18.59 3.69
N THR A 595 -10.36 18.19 4.62
CA THR A 595 -10.55 18.89 5.87
C THR A 595 -9.26 18.96 6.69
N SER A 596 -8.51 17.83 6.75
CA SER A 596 -7.24 17.75 7.49
C SER A 596 -6.12 18.60 6.91
N TYR A 597 -6.25 19.06 5.66
CA TYR A 597 -5.27 19.96 5.04
C TYR A 597 -5.29 21.35 5.67
N TRP A 598 -6.46 21.87 6.03
CA TRP A 598 -6.63 23.23 6.56
C TRP A 598 -6.92 23.27 8.06
N HIS A 599 -7.47 22.18 8.61
CA HIS A 599 -8.00 22.13 9.96
C HIS A 599 -7.57 20.86 10.69
N LYS A 600 -7.49 20.94 12.01
CA LYS A 600 -7.41 19.75 12.84
C LYS A 600 -8.78 19.06 12.82
N SER A 601 -8.84 17.82 12.36
CA SER A 601 -10.10 17.13 12.10
C SER A 601 -10.40 16.03 13.10
N VAL A 602 -11.67 15.88 13.45
CA VAL A 602 -12.17 14.68 14.13
C VAL A 602 -12.15 13.48 13.18
N GLY A 603 -12.31 13.74 11.88
CA GLY A 603 -12.29 12.74 10.81
C GLY A 603 -10.89 12.52 10.22
N GLY A 604 -10.89 11.94 9.04
CA GLY A 604 -9.68 11.67 8.24
C GLY A 604 -9.70 10.29 7.60
N TYR A 605 -8.77 10.06 6.68
CA TYR A 605 -8.58 8.77 6.02
C TYR A 605 -7.15 8.27 6.23
N HIS A 606 -7.00 7.17 6.98
CA HIS A 606 -5.72 6.48 7.12
C HIS A 606 -5.92 5.00 7.53
N PRO A 607 -5.28 4.03 6.84
CA PRO A 607 -5.47 2.60 7.12
C PRO A 607 -4.80 2.13 8.43
N ALA A 608 -3.97 2.95 9.05
CA ALA A 608 -3.29 2.69 10.31
C ALA A 608 -3.73 3.66 11.42
N LYS A 609 -5.03 4.06 11.44
CA LYS A 609 -5.58 4.82 12.57
C LYS A 609 -5.54 4.01 13.88
N LEU A 610 -5.53 4.69 15.01
CA LEU A 610 -5.56 4.05 16.32
C LEU A 610 -6.84 3.22 16.47
N ARG A 611 -6.71 1.99 17.00
CA ARG A 611 -7.84 1.06 17.14
C ARG A 611 -8.90 1.63 18.09
N ARG A 612 -8.49 2.16 19.24
CA ARG A 612 -9.42 2.77 20.19
C ARG A 612 -10.19 3.95 19.60
N TYR A 613 -9.57 4.72 18.70
CA TYR A 613 -10.28 5.79 18.00
C TYR A 613 -11.30 5.23 16.99
N GLN A 614 -10.99 4.13 16.30
CA GLN A 614 -11.96 3.44 15.45
C GLN A 614 -13.14 2.90 16.26
N GLU A 615 -12.86 2.28 17.40
CA GLU A 615 -13.90 1.78 18.31
C GLU A 615 -14.77 2.93 18.83
N MET A 616 -14.17 4.08 19.13
CA MET A 616 -14.90 5.29 19.47
C MET A 616 -15.75 5.83 18.31
N ILE A 617 -15.25 5.73 17.06
CA ILE A 617 -16.04 6.08 15.86
C ILE A 617 -17.28 5.19 15.77
N GLU A 618 -17.13 3.90 15.96
CA GLU A 618 -18.22 2.91 15.80
C GLU A 618 -19.27 3.03 16.91
N HIS A 619 -18.84 3.19 18.16
CA HIS A 619 -19.73 3.16 19.33
C HIS A 619 -20.37 4.51 19.62
N HIS A 620 -19.66 5.64 19.44
CA HIS A 620 -20.09 6.95 19.88
C HIS A 620 -20.05 8.02 18.79
N ILE A 621 -18.90 8.22 18.09
CA ILE A 621 -18.75 9.38 17.21
C ILE A 621 -19.74 9.33 16.04
N SER A 622 -19.89 8.18 15.36
CA SER A 622 -20.82 8.07 14.23
C SER A 622 -22.30 8.22 14.63
N PRO A 623 -22.79 7.59 15.71
CA PRO A 623 -24.12 7.88 16.24
C PRO A 623 -24.34 9.36 16.62
N GLU A 624 -23.39 9.99 17.33
CA GLU A 624 -23.49 11.40 17.69
C GLU A 624 -23.42 12.33 16.48
N MET A 625 -22.62 12.02 15.47
CA MET A 625 -22.60 12.76 14.20
C MET A 625 -23.97 12.77 13.52
N GLN A 626 -24.65 11.62 13.47
CA GLN A 626 -26.00 11.54 12.89
C GLN A 626 -27.00 12.36 13.73
N ALA A 627 -26.93 12.26 15.05
CA ALA A 627 -27.77 13.01 15.97
C ALA A 627 -27.51 14.53 15.87
N ALA A 628 -26.26 14.95 15.84
CA ALA A 628 -25.84 16.33 15.68
C ALA A 628 -26.29 16.89 14.33
N TYR A 629 -26.05 16.18 13.23
CA TYR A 629 -26.49 16.61 11.90
C TYR A 629 -27.99 16.87 11.86
N LYS A 630 -28.77 15.91 12.37
CA LYS A 630 -30.25 16.04 12.40
C LYS A 630 -30.71 17.20 13.29
N ALA A 631 -30.13 17.36 14.47
CA ALA A 631 -30.49 18.40 15.42
C ALA A 631 -30.14 19.80 14.88
N ILE A 632 -28.95 20.00 14.34
CA ILE A 632 -28.47 21.25 13.76
C ILE A 632 -29.31 21.61 12.51
N ALA A 633 -29.56 20.65 11.62
CA ALA A 633 -30.40 20.87 10.44
C ALA A 633 -31.83 21.26 10.81
N THR A 634 -32.42 20.64 11.86
CA THR A 634 -33.75 20.98 12.35
C THR A 634 -33.81 22.38 12.98
N ALA A 635 -32.71 22.78 13.66
CA ALA A 635 -32.58 24.10 14.27
C ALA A 635 -32.19 25.20 13.26
N GLY A 636 -32.05 24.86 11.97
CA GLY A 636 -31.63 25.83 10.95
C GLY A 636 -30.22 26.40 11.15
N GLY A 637 -29.38 25.68 11.90
CA GLY A 637 -28.03 26.10 12.24
C GLY A 637 -27.91 26.90 13.55
N GLU A 638 -29.01 27.17 14.25
CA GLU A 638 -28.98 27.92 15.53
C GLU A 638 -28.64 26.97 16.69
N MET A 639 -27.38 27.01 17.14
CA MET A 639 -26.86 26.09 18.14
C MET A 639 -27.42 26.31 19.56
N ASP A 640 -27.90 27.49 19.89
CA ASP A 640 -28.54 27.78 21.20
C ASP A 640 -29.83 26.95 21.43
N SER A 641 -30.45 26.49 20.36
CA SER A 641 -31.64 25.64 20.41
C SER A 641 -31.34 24.14 20.33
N VAL A 642 -30.08 23.76 20.22
CA VAL A 642 -29.66 22.37 20.09
C VAL A 642 -29.23 21.81 21.46
N ASP A 643 -29.80 20.65 21.84
CA ASP A 643 -29.41 19.95 23.06
C ASP A 643 -27.99 19.39 22.98
N ALA A 644 -27.06 19.98 23.71
CA ALA A 644 -25.63 19.63 23.78
C ALA A 644 -25.39 18.17 24.24
N ASN A 645 -26.34 17.55 24.95
CA ASN A 645 -26.22 16.17 25.40
C ASN A 645 -26.29 15.15 24.27
N LYS A 646 -26.74 15.56 23.07
CA LYS A 646 -26.80 14.69 21.90
C LYS A 646 -25.43 14.44 21.23
N PHE A 647 -24.41 15.19 21.61
CA PHE A 647 -23.06 15.09 21.01
C PHE A 647 -21.94 15.40 22.02
N ARG A 648 -22.05 14.79 23.20
CA ARG A 648 -21.10 14.97 24.32
C ARG A 648 -19.67 14.55 23.96
N ILE A 649 -19.52 13.49 23.18
CA ILE A 649 -18.21 13.00 22.75
C ILE A 649 -17.58 13.95 21.74
N LEU A 650 -18.37 14.54 20.84
CA LEU A 650 -17.87 15.59 19.94
C LEU A 650 -17.45 16.84 20.72
N ASN A 651 -18.18 17.20 21.78
CA ASN A 651 -17.80 18.30 22.66
C ASN A 651 -16.51 18.00 23.44
N MET A 652 -16.36 16.77 23.93
CA MET A 652 -15.16 16.25 24.60
C MET A 652 -13.94 16.27 23.67
N LEU A 653 -14.13 16.04 22.37
CA LEU A 653 -13.10 16.15 21.35
C LEU A 653 -12.81 17.59 20.91
N ASN A 654 -13.31 18.59 21.63
CA ASN A 654 -13.17 20.03 21.30
C ASN A 654 -13.55 20.35 19.84
N THR A 655 -14.67 19.78 19.38
CA THR A 655 -15.19 20.01 18.02
C THR A 655 -15.89 21.38 17.99
N LYS A 656 -15.10 22.42 17.71
CA LYS A 656 -15.55 23.82 17.78
C LYS A 656 -16.34 24.27 16.56
N TYR A 657 -16.09 23.66 15.39
CA TYR A 657 -16.80 24.00 14.17
C TYR A 657 -17.35 22.76 13.47
N PHE A 658 -18.57 22.91 12.97
CA PHE A 658 -19.18 21.99 12.03
C PHE A 658 -19.21 22.64 10.65
N ILE A 659 -18.74 21.93 9.60
CA ILE A 659 -18.92 22.36 8.22
C ILE A 659 -20.16 21.68 7.67
N PHE A 660 -21.18 22.47 7.35
CA PHE A 660 -22.47 21.99 6.85
C PHE A 660 -22.64 22.23 5.35
N PRO A 661 -23.25 21.30 4.62
CA PRO A 661 -23.66 21.55 3.24
C PRO A 661 -24.77 22.60 3.22
N ALA A 662 -24.66 23.60 2.34
CA ALA A 662 -25.64 24.67 2.18
C ALA A 662 -26.01 24.85 0.70
N GLY A 663 -27.32 24.90 0.42
CA GLY A 663 -27.85 25.20 -0.91
C GLY A 663 -27.53 24.15 -1.97
N GLN A 664 -27.70 24.57 -3.24
CA GLN A 664 -27.29 23.80 -4.41
C GLN A 664 -25.82 24.16 -4.79
N GLN A 665 -25.04 23.24 -5.35
CA GLN A 665 -23.68 23.45 -5.85
C GLN A 665 -22.53 23.35 -4.83
N ARG A 666 -22.55 22.35 -3.93
CA ARG A 666 -21.41 22.07 -3.01
C ARG A 666 -20.97 23.27 -2.13
N GLN A 667 -21.84 24.24 -1.90
CA GLN A 667 -21.57 25.30 -0.95
C GLN A 667 -21.61 24.78 0.48
N THR A 668 -20.77 25.32 1.34
CA THR A 668 -20.71 24.97 2.75
C THR A 668 -20.77 26.21 3.63
N VAL A 669 -21.20 26.04 4.87
CA VAL A 669 -21.22 27.08 5.89
C VAL A 669 -20.58 26.55 7.17
N PRO A 670 -19.82 27.39 7.92
CA PRO A 670 -19.32 27.03 9.23
C PRO A 670 -20.41 27.28 10.29
N ILE A 671 -20.57 26.32 11.19
CA ILE A 671 -21.44 26.45 12.36
C ILE A 671 -20.58 26.34 13.60
N LEU A 672 -20.57 27.40 14.43
CA LEU A 672 -19.83 27.43 15.69
C LEU A 672 -20.57 26.56 16.72
N ASN A 673 -19.83 25.65 17.36
CA ASN A 673 -20.33 24.90 18.52
C ASN A 673 -19.93 25.56 19.82
N PRO A 674 -20.85 26.20 20.57
CA PRO A 674 -20.54 26.85 21.84
C PRO A 674 -20.42 25.86 23.01
N HIS A 675 -20.72 24.56 22.80
CA HIS A 675 -20.83 23.56 23.85
C HIS A 675 -19.53 22.74 24.04
N THR A 676 -18.44 23.07 23.36
CA THR A 676 -17.16 22.38 23.53
C THR A 676 -16.62 22.54 24.96
N TYR A 677 -15.91 21.50 25.45
CA TYR A 677 -15.33 21.54 26.78
C TYR A 677 -13.95 22.23 26.80
N GLY A 678 -13.45 22.68 25.64
CA GLY A 678 -12.13 23.27 25.47
C GLY A 678 -11.00 22.27 25.36
N ASN A 679 -9.78 22.76 25.54
CA ASN A 679 -8.57 21.95 25.39
C ASN A 679 -8.30 21.05 26.60
N ALA A 680 -8.73 21.47 27.79
CA ALA A 680 -8.58 20.71 29.03
C ALA A 680 -9.57 21.23 30.10
N TRP A 681 -9.88 20.35 31.06
CA TRP A 681 -10.76 20.68 32.19
C TRP A 681 -10.45 19.81 33.41
N PHE A 682 -10.75 20.32 34.61
CA PHE A 682 -10.78 19.52 35.83
C PHE A 682 -12.11 18.79 35.96
N VAL A 683 -12.10 17.60 36.56
CA VAL A 683 -13.31 16.81 36.89
C VAL A 683 -13.55 16.80 38.40
N ASN A 684 -14.78 16.44 38.83
CA ASN A 684 -15.12 16.28 40.25
C ASN A 684 -14.94 14.84 40.72
N LYS A 685 -15.02 13.87 39.80
CA LYS A 685 -15.00 12.45 40.12
C LYS A 685 -14.19 11.65 39.11
N VAL A 686 -13.55 10.58 39.62
CA VAL A 686 -12.93 9.54 38.78
C VAL A 686 -13.64 8.23 39.00
N GLN A 687 -14.20 7.67 37.93
CA GLN A 687 -14.84 6.36 37.92
C GLN A 687 -13.87 5.32 37.37
N TYR A 688 -13.36 4.44 38.24
CA TYR A 688 -12.53 3.33 37.79
C TYR A 688 -13.35 2.17 37.26
N VAL A 689 -12.91 1.60 36.15
CA VAL A 689 -13.51 0.43 35.49
C VAL A 689 -12.47 -0.65 35.29
N ASN A 690 -12.88 -1.91 35.15
CA ASN A 690 -11.96 -3.03 35.13
C ASN A 690 -11.57 -3.51 33.73
N ASN A 691 -12.24 -3.05 32.71
CA ASN A 691 -11.99 -3.46 31.31
C ASN A 691 -12.48 -2.41 30.32
N ALA A 692 -12.08 -2.58 29.07
CA ALA A 692 -12.37 -1.67 27.99
C ALA A 692 -13.87 -1.57 27.64
N ASN A 693 -14.65 -2.65 27.80
CA ASN A 693 -16.10 -2.61 27.57
C ASN A 693 -16.79 -1.70 28.60
N GLU A 694 -16.46 -1.88 29.89
CA GLU A 694 -16.98 -0.99 30.94
C GLU A 694 -16.56 0.47 30.72
N GLU A 695 -15.32 0.70 30.18
CA GLU A 695 -14.80 2.05 29.92
C GLU A 695 -15.60 2.74 28.81
N ILE A 696 -15.85 2.05 27.67
CA ILE A 696 -16.56 2.65 26.55
C ILE A 696 -18.07 2.78 26.84
N ASP A 697 -18.70 1.78 27.47
CA ASP A 697 -20.12 1.80 27.80
C ASP A 697 -20.46 2.89 28.85
N ALA A 698 -19.55 3.17 29.78
CA ALA A 698 -19.76 4.22 30.79
C ALA A 698 -19.95 5.61 30.17
N LEU A 699 -19.38 5.87 28.99
CA LEU A 699 -19.51 7.15 28.28
C LEU A 699 -20.96 7.49 27.89
N ASP A 700 -21.84 6.49 27.80
CA ASP A 700 -23.26 6.71 27.55
C ASP A 700 -23.98 7.45 28.68
N SER A 701 -23.47 7.33 29.89
CA SER A 701 -24.16 7.77 31.11
C SER A 701 -23.48 8.92 31.86
N ILE A 702 -22.17 9.15 31.66
CA ILE A 702 -21.43 10.19 32.36
C ILE A 702 -21.62 11.57 31.71
N ILE A 703 -21.29 12.59 32.50
CA ILE A 703 -21.03 13.95 32.02
C ILE A 703 -19.51 14.12 32.05
N PRO A 704 -18.81 14.18 30.87
CA PRO A 704 -17.35 14.17 30.82
C PRO A 704 -16.68 15.38 31.52
N THR A 705 -17.39 16.48 31.68
CA THR A 705 -16.89 17.62 32.45
C THR A 705 -16.95 17.41 33.96
N GLU A 706 -17.69 16.43 34.45
CA GLU A 706 -17.86 16.16 35.89
C GLU A 706 -17.17 14.86 36.30
N THR A 707 -17.15 13.85 35.46
CA THR A 707 -16.62 12.51 35.75
C THR A 707 -15.70 12.03 34.64
N ALA A 708 -14.48 11.66 34.98
CA ALA A 708 -13.57 10.92 34.09
C ALA A 708 -13.71 9.42 34.32
N VAL A 709 -13.87 8.64 33.24
CA VAL A 709 -13.83 7.17 33.29
C VAL A 709 -12.40 6.71 33.04
N VAL A 710 -11.85 5.92 33.95
CA VAL A 710 -10.43 5.50 33.90
C VAL A 710 -10.32 4.00 34.13
N ASP A 711 -9.59 3.31 33.27
CA ASP A 711 -9.24 1.89 33.50
C ASP A 711 -8.42 1.76 34.79
N ALA A 712 -8.78 0.80 35.63
CA ALA A 712 -8.18 0.56 36.95
C ALA A 712 -6.65 0.36 36.89
N ARG A 713 -6.09 -0.02 35.72
CA ARG A 713 -4.63 -0.11 35.49
C ARG A 713 -3.90 1.21 35.71
N PHE A 714 -4.58 2.35 35.57
CA PHE A 714 -4.02 3.70 35.75
C PHE A 714 -4.28 4.30 37.14
N LYS A 715 -4.86 3.52 38.05
CA LYS A 715 -5.24 4.01 39.38
C LYS A 715 -4.06 4.59 40.16
N ASP A 716 -2.91 3.93 40.11
CA ASP A 716 -1.71 4.40 40.83
C ASP A 716 -1.15 5.72 40.23
N VAL A 717 -1.23 5.89 38.90
CA VAL A 717 -0.83 7.13 38.21
C VAL A 717 -1.65 8.32 38.70
N LEU A 718 -2.94 8.12 38.99
CA LEU A 718 -3.85 9.13 39.54
C LEU A 718 -3.91 9.10 41.07
N LYS A 719 -2.93 8.52 41.73
CA LYS A 719 -2.81 8.40 43.21
C LYS A 719 -4.03 7.78 43.89
N GLY A 720 -4.78 6.96 43.20
CA GLY A 720 -6.00 6.33 43.70
C GLY A 720 -7.18 7.27 43.88
N ALA A 721 -7.12 8.50 43.36
CA ALA A 721 -8.17 9.48 43.51
C ALA A 721 -9.50 9.01 42.97
N THR A 722 -10.57 9.00 43.75
CA THR A 722 -11.96 8.73 43.36
C THR A 722 -12.78 10.04 43.28
N GLU A 723 -12.38 11.01 44.06
CA GLU A 723 -12.91 12.38 44.04
C GLU A 723 -11.78 13.33 43.67
N SER A 724 -12.11 14.44 43.03
CA SER A 724 -11.17 15.44 42.51
C SER A 724 -11.75 16.82 42.76
N TYR A 725 -10.90 17.77 43.10
CA TYR A 725 -11.36 19.11 43.35
C TYR A 725 -11.52 19.93 42.09
N LYS A 726 -12.68 20.55 41.98
CA LYS A 726 -13.02 21.54 40.96
C LYS A 726 -14.01 22.54 41.51
N ASP A 727 -13.73 23.81 41.39
CA ASP A 727 -14.64 24.90 41.72
C ASP A 727 -14.73 25.92 40.56
N SER A 728 -15.42 27.01 40.76
CA SER A 728 -15.60 28.07 39.75
C SER A 728 -14.31 28.82 39.40
N LEU A 729 -13.27 28.69 40.21
CA LEU A 729 -11.96 29.34 40.03
C LEU A 729 -10.92 28.38 39.47
N SER A 730 -11.22 27.07 39.44
CA SER A 730 -10.36 26.06 38.84
C SER A 730 -10.25 26.29 37.35
N SER A 731 -9.04 26.43 36.83
CA SER A 731 -8.77 26.69 35.43
C SER A 731 -7.57 25.90 34.93
N ILE A 732 -7.66 25.48 33.69
CA ILE A 732 -6.54 24.92 32.90
C ILE A 732 -6.66 25.41 31.46
N CYS A 733 -5.64 26.12 30.99
CA CYS A 733 -5.65 26.78 29.70
C CYS A 733 -4.43 26.38 28.88
N LEU A 734 -4.63 26.05 27.60
CA LEU A 734 -3.55 25.89 26.64
C LEU A 734 -2.94 27.27 26.33
N THR A 735 -1.64 27.44 26.59
CA THR A 735 -0.92 28.69 26.36
C THR A 735 0.05 28.63 25.18
N SER A 736 0.46 27.42 24.76
CA SER A 736 1.28 27.22 23.58
C SER A 736 0.95 25.90 22.91
N TYR A 737 0.92 25.93 21.58
CA TYR A 737 0.65 24.75 20.73
C TYR A 737 1.71 24.59 19.66
N ALA A 738 2.25 23.38 19.57
CA ALA A 738 2.93 22.83 18.41
C ALA A 738 2.48 21.35 18.26
N PRO A 739 2.55 20.75 17.07
CA PRO A 739 2.07 19.38 16.89
C PRO A 739 2.67 18.35 17.85
N ASN A 740 3.93 18.55 18.25
CA ASN A 740 4.68 17.69 19.17
C ASN A 740 4.92 18.32 20.56
N ARG A 741 4.34 19.50 20.86
CA ARG A 741 4.57 20.18 22.13
C ARG A 741 3.38 21.03 22.52
N LEU A 742 2.87 20.78 23.73
CA LEU A 742 1.74 21.51 24.31
C LEU A 742 2.15 22.07 25.65
N THR A 743 1.76 23.34 25.95
CA THR A 743 1.98 23.95 27.26
C THR A 743 0.66 24.44 27.81
N TYR A 744 0.36 24.06 29.04
CA TYR A 744 -0.82 24.48 29.76
C TYR A 744 -0.45 25.20 31.03
N GLU A 745 -1.26 26.18 31.41
CA GLU A 745 -1.22 26.82 32.72
C GLU A 745 -2.44 26.40 33.52
N THR A 746 -2.23 26.04 34.78
CA THR A 746 -3.30 25.60 35.68
C THR A 746 -3.39 26.49 36.90
N ASN A 747 -4.59 26.59 37.44
CA ASN A 747 -4.86 27.15 38.73
C ASN A 747 -5.94 26.32 39.41
N ASN A 748 -5.66 25.70 40.57
CA ASN A 748 -6.60 24.94 41.33
C ASN A 748 -6.32 25.06 42.84
N ALA A 749 -7.35 25.29 43.65
CA ALA A 749 -7.17 25.50 45.09
C ALA A 749 -6.75 24.21 45.85
N GLN A 750 -7.03 23.04 45.31
CA GLN A 750 -6.64 21.74 45.87
C GLN A 750 -6.16 20.84 44.74
N ASP A 751 -5.62 19.68 45.12
CA ASP A 751 -5.23 18.66 44.17
C ASP A 751 -6.42 18.25 43.29
N GLY A 752 -6.22 18.17 41.97
CA GLY A 752 -7.26 17.87 41.01
C GLY A 752 -6.83 16.86 39.93
N ILE A 753 -7.81 16.26 39.29
CA ILE A 753 -7.61 15.43 38.09
C ILE A 753 -8.01 16.25 36.86
N ALA A 754 -7.06 16.47 35.97
CA ALA A 754 -7.26 17.16 34.71
C ALA A 754 -7.41 16.17 33.55
N VAL A 755 -8.42 16.37 32.70
CA VAL A 755 -8.61 15.69 31.44
C VAL A 755 -8.26 16.64 30.30
N PHE A 756 -7.54 16.16 29.32
CA PHE A 756 -7.09 16.91 28.14
C PHE A 756 -7.78 16.40 26.89
N SER A 757 -8.32 17.28 26.08
CA SER A 757 -8.90 16.93 24.77
C SER A 757 -7.81 16.51 23.77
N GLU A 758 -6.91 15.61 24.19
CA GLU A 758 -5.77 15.12 23.45
C GLU A 758 -5.78 13.60 23.42
N ILE A 759 -5.55 13.02 22.24
CA ILE A 759 -5.59 11.57 22.07
C ILE A 759 -4.43 10.92 22.84
N TYR A 760 -4.76 9.95 23.69
CA TYR A 760 -3.78 9.18 24.45
C TYR A 760 -3.02 8.21 23.54
N TYR A 761 -1.72 8.21 23.70
CA TYR A 761 -0.83 7.21 23.09
C TYR A 761 0.19 6.77 24.15
N PRO A 762 0.44 5.45 24.31
CA PRO A 762 1.17 4.95 25.50
C PRO A 762 2.67 5.24 25.50
N ASP A 763 3.25 5.62 24.38
CA ASP A 763 4.71 5.80 24.22
C ASP A 763 5.06 7.15 23.60
N GLY A 764 6.16 7.73 24.04
CA GLY A 764 6.78 8.91 23.43
C GLY A 764 6.30 10.26 23.95
N TRP A 765 5.18 10.36 24.69
CA TRP A 765 4.79 11.59 25.36
C TRP A 765 5.47 11.72 26.73
N HIS A 766 6.30 12.72 26.88
CA HIS A 766 6.91 13.13 28.13
C HIS A 766 6.14 14.31 28.68
N VAL A 767 5.77 14.25 29.96
CA VAL A 767 5.05 15.32 30.62
C VAL A 767 5.83 15.81 31.84
N THR A 768 5.82 17.13 32.09
CA THR A 768 6.37 17.75 33.27
C THR A 768 5.38 18.74 33.89
N ILE A 769 5.42 18.86 35.22
CA ILE A 769 4.78 19.94 35.96
C ILE A 769 5.90 20.78 36.55
N ASP A 770 5.98 22.07 36.18
CA ASP A 770 7.04 23.02 36.60
C ASP A 770 8.45 22.46 36.34
N GLY A 771 8.61 21.74 35.22
CA GLY A 771 9.86 21.06 34.82
C GLY A 771 10.16 19.76 35.54
N GLN A 772 9.33 19.28 36.48
CA GLN A 772 9.49 18.00 37.16
C GLN A 772 8.70 16.92 36.40
N PRO A 773 9.29 15.73 36.16
CA PRO A 773 8.61 14.65 35.46
C PRO A 773 7.27 14.27 36.14
N ALA A 774 6.25 14.06 35.32
CA ALA A 774 4.94 13.58 35.75
C ALA A 774 4.47 12.46 34.81
N GLU A 775 3.38 11.79 35.15
CA GLU A 775 2.86 10.68 34.38
C GLU A 775 1.47 10.97 33.81
N LEU A 776 1.21 10.43 32.61
CA LEU A 776 -0.10 10.47 31.95
C LEU A 776 -0.84 9.16 32.13
N ALA A 777 -2.12 9.25 32.42
CA ALA A 777 -3.07 8.18 32.32
C ALA A 777 -4.00 8.38 31.12
N ARG A 778 -4.82 7.37 30.83
CA ARG A 778 -5.90 7.45 29.86
C ARG A 778 -7.23 7.58 30.60
N ALA A 779 -8.06 8.52 30.12
CA ALA A 779 -9.44 8.64 30.55
C ALA A 779 -10.37 8.65 29.33
N ASP A 780 -11.65 8.39 29.59
CA ASP A 780 -12.74 8.51 28.61
C ASP A 780 -12.42 7.77 27.30
N TYR A 781 -11.80 6.58 27.46
CA TYR A 781 -11.42 5.64 26.43
C TYR A 781 -10.26 6.07 25.51
N ILE A 782 -10.12 7.36 25.20
CA ILE A 782 -9.15 7.86 24.22
C ILE A 782 -8.37 9.11 24.66
N LEU A 783 -8.74 9.77 25.76
CA LEU A 783 -8.14 11.04 26.15
C LEU A 783 -7.01 10.89 27.17
N ARG A 784 -6.15 11.91 27.25
CA ARG A 784 -5.12 12.02 28.28
C ARG A 784 -5.71 12.56 29.57
N THR A 785 -5.22 12.07 30.69
CA THR A 785 -5.54 12.59 32.03
C THR A 785 -4.32 12.54 32.92
N MET A 786 -4.27 13.37 33.92
CA MET A 786 -3.21 13.37 34.93
C MET A 786 -3.66 13.98 36.24
N TYR A 787 -2.94 13.65 37.31
CA TYR A 787 -3.02 14.29 38.59
C TYR A 787 -2.27 15.62 38.53
N VAL A 788 -2.89 16.71 39.01
CA VAL A 788 -2.33 18.06 39.10
C VAL A 788 -2.37 18.50 40.57
N PRO A 789 -1.23 18.87 41.18
CA PRO A 789 -1.20 19.39 42.55
C PRO A 789 -1.99 20.69 42.71
N ALA A 790 -2.30 21.05 43.95
CA ALA A 790 -2.89 22.35 44.28
C ALA A 790 -1.93 23.50 43.96
N GLY A 791 -2.44 24.57 43.38
CA GLY A 791 -1.68 25.79 43.05
C GLY A 791 -1.74 26.18 41.59
N GLN A 792 -0.84 27.11 41.24
CA GLN A 792 -0.60 27.49 39.87
C GLN A 792 0.60 26.73 39.33
N HIS A 793 0.41 26.02 38.21
CA HIS A 793 1.44 25.19 37.64
C HIS A 793 1.50 25.36 36.13
N THR A 794 2.70 25.14 35.57
CA THR A 794 2.91 24.98 34.11
C THR A 794 3.09 23.51 33.80
N ILE A 795 2.21 23.00 32.94
CA ILE A 795 2.30 21.60 32.42
C ILE A 795 2.86 21.66 31.00
N GLU A 796 3.93 20.97 30.77
CA GLU A 796 4.51 20.79 29.41
C GLU A 796 4.40 19.34 29.00
N MET A 797 3.82 19.09 27.81
CA MET A 797 3.77 17.78 27.15
C MET A 797 4.59 17.83 25.87
N ARG A 798 5.55 16.89 25.70
CA ARG A 798 6.41 16.80 24.52
C ARG A 798 6.43 15.38 23.98
N PHE A 799 6.18 15.24 22.67
CA PHE A 799 6.32 13.96 21.98
C PHE A 799 7.76 13.78 21.47
N ASP A 800 8.54 12.99 22.19
CA ASP A 800 9.96 12.72 21.89
C ASP A 800 10.34 11.28 22.31
N PRO A 801 10.00 10.28 21.52
CA PRO A 801 10.25 8.88 21.89
C PRO A 801 11.74 8.59 22.06
N THR A 802 12.17 8.18 23.25
CA THR A 802 13.56 7.79 23.54
C THR A 802 14.07 6.68 22.61
N SER A 803 13.16 5.78 22.20
CA SER A 803 13.43 4.70 21.24
C SER A 803 13.93 5.23 19.89
N LEU A 804 13.54 6.45 19.49
CA LEU A 804 13.98 7.08 18.25
C LEU A 804 15.50 7.33 18.27
N HIS A 805 16.01 7.90 19.36
CA HIS A 805 17.44 8.22 19.49
C HIS A 805 18.30 6.94 19.46
N VAL A 806 17.87 5.88 20.14
CA VAL A 806 18.56 4.59 20.15
C VAL A 806 18.56 3.95 18.76
N THR A 807 17.40 3.88 18.12
CA THR A 807 17.26 3.25 16.81
C THR A 807 17.99 4.02 15.71
N GLU A 808 17.97 5.36 15.73
CA GLU A 808 18.78 6.20 14.82
C GLU A 808 20.27 5.95 15.01
N GLY A 809 20.78 5.81 16.24
CA GLY A 809 22.17 5.45 16.50
C GLY A 809 22.57 4.11 15.86
N ILE A 810 21.72 3.09 15.99
CA ILE A 810 21.93 1.77 15.36
C ILE A 810 21.92 1.91 13.83
N ALA A 811 20.97 2.66 13.27
CA ALA A 811 20.85 2.86 11.83
C ALA A 811 22.09 3.56 11.24
N TYR A 812 22.62 4.61 11.88
CA TYR A 812 23.86 5.25 11.48
C TYR A 812 25.07 4.30 11.56
N GLY A 813 25.15 3.45 12.60
CA GLY A 813 26.17 2.42 12.70
C GLY A 813 26.13 1.43 11.53
N ALA A 814 24.93 0.97 11.15
CA ALA A 814 24.73 0.07 10.02
C ALA A 814 25.10 0.72 8.67
N LEU A 815 24.73 1.98 8.47
CA LEU A 815 25.10 2.75 7.27
C LEU A 815 26.61 2.95 7.17
N ALA A 816 27.28 3.24 8.28
CA ALA A 816 28.75 3.33 8.31
C ALA A 816 29.40 2.00 7.93
N LEU A 817 28.90 0.87 8.45
CA LEU A 817 29.38 -0.46 8.07
C LEU A 817 29.20 -0.74 6.57
N LEU A 818 28.07 -0.34 6.00
CA LEU A 818 27.81 -0.49 4.57
C LEU A 818 28.80 0.34 3.73
N VAL A 819 29.06 1.59 4.10
CA VAL A 819 30.01 2.47 3.41
C VAL A 819 31.44 1.89 3.50
N ILE A 820 31.88 1.47 4.69
CA ILE A 820 33.19 0.82 4.89
C ILE A 820 33.29 -0.44 4.03
N GLY A 821 32.23 -1.27 4.00
CA GLY A 821 32.17 -2.46 3.15
C GLY A 821 32.40 -2.14 1.66
N ILE A 822 31.72 -1.09 1.15
CA ILE A 822 31.87 -0.63 -0.24
C ILE A 822 33.31 -0.18 -0.50
N ILE A 823 33.92 0.63 0.38
CA ILE A 823 35.31 1.09 0.24
C ILE A 823 36.25 -0.08 0.20
N VAL A 824 36.14 -1.03 1.13
CA VAL A 824 36.98 -2.23 1.20
C VAL A 824 36.85 -3.06 -0.09
N ALA A 825 35.65 -3.24 -0.61
CA ALA A 825 35.42 -3.98 -1.85
C ALA A 825 36.09 -3.32 -3.05
N VAL A 826 35.96 -2.00 -3.17
CA VAL A 826 36.62 -1.23 -4.25
C VAL A 826 38.12 -1.35 -4.15
N LEU A 827 38.71 -1.21 -2.95
CA LEU A 827 40.16 -1.33 -2.74
C LEU A 827 40.66 -2.74 -3.06
N ILE A 828 39.99 -3.79 -2.62
CA ILE A 828 40.36 -5.18 -2.93
C ILE A 828 40.28 -5.44 -4.43
N THR A 829 39.26 -4.94 -5.08
CA THR A 829 39.07 -5.10 -6.53
C THR A 829 40.16 -4.39 -7.30
N LYS A 830 40.50 -3.13 -6.95
CA LYS A 830 41.60 -2.39 -7.58
C LYS A 830 42.94 -3.13 -7.41
N ARG A 831 43.26 -3.64 -6.21
CA ARG A 831 44.49 -4.41 -5.97
C ARG A 831 44.60 -5.67 -6.85
N LYS A 832 43.51 -6.35 -7.12
CA LYS A 832 43.47 -7.50 -8.04
C LYS A 832 43.72 -7.11 -9.49
N TYR A 833 43.20 -5.95 -9.94
CA TYR A 833 43.41 -5.45 -11.29
C TYR A 833 44.85 -4.93 -11.52
N VAL A 834 45.51 -4.41 -10.49
CA VAL A 834 46.90 -3.94 -10.58
C VAL A 834 47.90 -5.12 -10.55
N LYS A 835 47.52 -6.30 -9.98
CA LYS A 835 48.31 -7.49 -9.91
C LYS A 835 48.13 -8.46 -11.10
N ALA A 836 47.05 -8.30 -11.90
CA ALA A 836 46.75 -9.04 -13.12
C ALA A 836 47.18 -8.24 -14.36
#